data_49b3756715f7bd4c84ee56a1956102df
#
_entry.id   49b3756715f7bd4c84ee56a1956102df
#
_cell.length_a   1.000
_cell.length_b   1.000
_cell.length_c   1.000
_cell.angle_alpha   90.00
_cell.angle_beta   90.00
_cell.angle_gamma   90.00
#
_symmetry.space_group_name_H-M   'P 1'
#
loop_
_entity.id
_entity.type
_entity.pdbx_description
1 polymer ?
#
loop_
_entity_poly.entity_id
_entity_poly.type
_entity_poly.pdbx_seq_one_letter_code
_entity_poly.pdbx_strand_id
1 'polypeptide(L)'
;MPLEGGKSGTPIALTYPAMGDGTQKIKISYAGTDAYSGASAEATVNIGIGREKSVIEFKKNPTIKLVYNDDLTVDYAAAKEAIMNDVIDVEKSSPEGLSLDNLTIEYYATATTGAAMGFGNAWAPIEGGKINGLTYPGIPEGTQKIRVTYAGDKENTAVTAETDITVIDREQSAFNLNEPAEGAASYEVPMAFNEDQTYDYDATAKAIYNAVVASTVPENLTADDVTIRYNAGTDMIKNWQPLNTTDWTSTFTKFGPGEWTIQFSWAGNKEYKGVTTEVKVNVTDNRLASALVCKEGVSFTYNMDAAVMKQAIFDNVIDWENSTLPAKDTLTVDNFTMEYFASNTLAGDIDGGVKQWAPIEGGTVTLLTYAQMGAGEQKIRITYKGNAQYRPSAQTESTVTVNKAKVKVKVKSTSIYADATLPEDFVTMNPADKFDVYTVYGGLTSNANLSLYLDLPDKYTNSAVLKLLDPIVEKLYGKTFTQMMNDGMTVGELRQLLSTQELLDLLEKLHIDTGTFGQILTIINKMPSVADSVRVSFGTPNHAGLYTVTAVTDSKNYETGVGIGTLLVKMRSKGVKLNWNARFVNGKITAEEAKNFDFKATLSADGDVTIAQDNVHYLYSGFTSKWKIYSSTTTPPTEPGSYVMTVVTLGGDYQAAPIKRGFKITK
;
A
#
# COMPACT_ATOMS: atom_id res chain seq x y z
N MET A 1 -66.46 66.32 9.59
CA MET A 1 -65.23 65.61 9.22
C MET A 1 -64.55 66.37 8.09
N PRO A 2 -63.21 66.55 8.15
CA PRO A 2 -62.46 67.10 7.00
C PRO A 2 -62.61 66.15 5.76
N LEU A 3 -62.43 66.74 4.57
CA LEU A 3 -62.60 66.00 3.31
C LEU A 3 -61.53 64.87 3.14
N GLU A 4 -60.29 65.11 3.69
CA GLU A 4 -59.19 64.15 3.71
C GLU A 4 -59.38 63.03 4.69
N GLY A 5 -60.41 62.95 5.45
CA GLY A 5 -60.70 61.99 6.51
C GLY A 5 -59.87 62.31 7.76
N GLY A 6 -59.59 61.31 8.61
CA GLY A 6 -58.80 61.45 9.84
C GLY A 6 -59.49 60.93 11.10
N LYS A 7 -58.98 61.25 12.28
CA LYS A 7 -59.51 60.82 13.56
C LYS A 7 -60.37 61.89 14.15
N SER A 8 -61.61 61.56 14.73
CA SER A 8 -62.38 62.48 15.48
C SER A 8 -61.82 62.71 16.90
N GLY A 9 -61.87 63.94 17.41
CA GLY A 9 -61.29 64.33 18.73
C GLY A 9 -62.16 64.05 19.96
N THR A 10 -63.17 63.14 19.94
CA THR A 10 -64.06 62.82 21.09
C THR A 10 -63.83 61.40 21.63
N PRO A 11 -64.29 61.04 22.84
CA PRO A 11 -63.69 59.99 23.70
C PRO A 11 -63.56 58.55 23.08
N ILE A 12 -64.11 58.33 21.90
CA ILE A 12 -63.80 57.13 21.10
C ILE A 12 -63.20 57.63 19.79
N ALA A 13 -61.88 57.45 19.62
CA ALA A 13 -61.11 57.86 18.42
C ALA A 13 -61.55 57.01 17.19
N LEU A 14 -62.64 57.38 16.54
CA LEU A 14 -63.10 56.75 15.27
C LEU A 14 -62.22 57.29 14.11
N THR A 15 -61.70 56.39 13.32
CA THR A 15 -61.00 56.74 12.08
C THR A 15 -62.06 56.75 10.93
N TYR A 16 -62.06 57.82 10.21
CA TYR A 16 -62.96 57.99 9.06
C TYR A 16 -62.08 58.02 7.77
N PRO A 17 -62.54 57.36 6.74
CA PRO A 17 -61.85 57.42 5.45
C PRO A 17 -62.01 58.86 4.88
N ALA A 18 -61.12 59.16 3.95
CA ALA A 18 -61.23 60.34 3.12
C ALA A 18 -62.62 60.31 2.34
N MET A 19 -63.05 61.45 1.91
CA MET A 19 -64.28 61.52 1.15
C MET A 19 -64.18 60.79 -0.18
N GLY A 20 -64.98 59.70 -0.32
CA GLY A 20 -64.99 58.82 -1.49
C GLY A 20 -66.01 59.27 -2.54
N ASP A 21 -66.12 58.43 -3.55
CA ASP A 21 -67.14 58.59 -4.60
C ASP A 21 -68.53 58.39 -4.09
N GLY A 22 -69.48 58.83 -4.86
CA GLY A 22 -70.91 58.76 -4.55
C GLY A 22 -71.52 60.08 -4.04
N THR A 23 -72.74 60.02 -3.57
CA THR A 23 -73.46 61.18 -3.03
C THR A 23 -72.96 61.47 -1.62
N GLN A 24 -72.34 62.60 -1.43
CA GLN A 24 -71.73 63.06 -0.18
C GLN A 24 -72.42 64.33 0.30
N LYS A 25 -72.68 64.43 1.62
CA LYS A 25 -73.10 65.71 2.23
C LYS A 25 -71.92 66.45 2.76
N ILE A 26 -71.68 67.66 2.27
CA ILE A 26 -70.67 68.57 2.74
C ILE A 26 -71.25 69.70 3.53
N LYS A 27 -70.60 70.11 4.59
CA LYS A 27 -70.97 71.33 5.32
C LYS A 27 -69.86 72.35 5.23
N ILE A 28 -70.17 73.49 4.77
CA ILE A 28 -69.34 74.70 4.72
C ILE A 28 -69.72 75.58 5.90
N SER A 29 -68.76 75.94 6.73
CA SER A 29 -69.07 76.83 7.89
C SER A 29 -68.07 77.99 7.83
N TYR A 30 -68.66 79.18 8.01
CA TYR A 30 -67.95 80.40 8.27
C TYR A 30 -68.01 80.72 9.76
N ALA A 31 -66.91 80.88 10.47
CA ALA A 31 -66.95 81.09 11.93
C ALA A 31 -67.48 82.46 12.37
N GLY A 32 -67.59 83.40 11.44
CA GLY A 32 -67.87 84.78 11.72
C GLY A 32 -66.67 85.60 12.10
N THR A 33 -66.90 86.94 12.25
CA THR A 33 -65.98 87.94 12.77
C THR A 33 -66.69 88.86 13.70
N ASP A 34 -66.02 89.85 14.32
CA ASP A 34 -66.65 90.83 15.20
C ASP A 34 -67.74 91.66 14.52
N ALA A 35 -67.69 91.72 13.17
CA ALA A 35 -68.69 92.48 12.37
C ALA A 35 -69.76 91.64 11.72
N TYR A 36 -69.58 90.34 11.65
CA TYR A 36 -70.55 89.43 10.99
C TYR A 36 -70.74 88.11 11.80
N SER A 37 -71.95 87.71 11.94
CA SER A 37 -72.32 86.43 12.60
C SER A 37 -71.87 85.26 11.78
N GLY A 38 -71.43 84.17 12.45
CA GLY A 38 -71.06 82.89 11.81
C GLY A 38 -72.34 82.31 11.08
N ALA A 39 -72.03 81.64 9.98
CA ALA A 39 -73.07 80.94 9.17
C ALA A 39 -72.60 79.60 8.73
N SER A 40 -73.49 78.68 8.47
CA SER A 40 -73.19 77.43 7.82
C SER A 40 -74.22 77.02 6.80
N ALA A 41 -73.79 76.34 5.78
CA ALA A 41 -74.67 75.77 4.76
C ALA A 41 -74.29 74.34 4.50
N GLU A 42 -75.28 73.50 4.15
CA GLU A 42 -75.06 72.15 3.75
C GLU A 42 -75.41 71.95 2.29
N ALA A 43 -74.60 71.20 1.56
CA ALA A 43 -74.87 70.83 0.18
C ALA A 43 -74.68 69.34 -0.01
N THR A 44 -75.38 68.76 -0.94
CA THR A 44 -75.16 67.40 -1.41
C THR A 44 -74.33 67.49 -2.71
N VAL A 45 -73.22 66.81 -2.71
CA VAL A 45 -72.29 66.76 -3.85
C VAL A 45 -72.17 65.31 -4.29
N ASN A 46 -72.34 65.07 -5.57
CA ASN A 46 -72.04 63.79 -6.16
C ASN A 46 -70.55 63.82 -6.63
N ILE A 47 -69.80 62.98 -6.06
CA ILE A 47 -68.36 62.82 -6.42
C ILE A 47 -68.30 61.64 -7.35
N GLY A 48 -67.91 61.81 -8.58
CA GLY A 48 -67.56 60.76 -9.52
C GLY A 48 -66.04 60.64 -9.50
N ILE A 49 -65.57 59.45 -9.33
CA ILE A 49 -64.18 59.14 -9.60
C ILE A 49 -64.00 59.23 -11.11
N GLY A 50 -63.51 60.19 -11.68
CA GLY A 50 -63.26 60.32 -13.13
C GLY A 50 -62.39 59.24 -13.77
N ARG A 51 -62.43 58.02 -13.15
CA ARG A 51 -61.66 56.85 -13.64
C ARG A 51 -62.53 56.10 -14.66
N GLU A 52 -61.82 55.69 -15.74
CA GLU A 52 -62.46 54.85 -16.76
C GLU A 52 -62.68 53.44 -16.25
N LYS A 53 -63.71 52.76 -16.76
CA LYS A 53 -64.00 51.38 -16.38
C LYS A 53 -63.04 50.46 -17.08
N SER A 54 -62.24 49.70 -16.28
CA SER A 54 -61.36 48.66 -16.79
C SER A 54 -62.15 47.38 -17.13
N VAL A 55 -61.66 46.66 -18.10
CA VAL A 55 -62.20 45.38 -18.58
C VAL A 55 -61.03 44.45 -18.88
N ILE A 56 -61.07 43.21 -18.42
CA ILE A 56 -60.14 42.16 -18.89
C ILE A 56 -61.01 41.15 -19.67
N GLU A 57 -60.63 40.99 -20.95
CA GLU A 57 -61.30 40.04 -21.85
C GLU A 57 -60.31 38.90 -22.11
N PHE A 58 -60.82 37.70 -22.28
CA PHE A 58 -60.03 36.50 -22.53
C PHE A 58 -60.29 35.97 -23.93
N LYS A 59 -59.23 35.36 -24.50
CA LYS A 59 -59.26 34.61 -25.75
C LYS A 59 -60.22 33.39 -25.59
N LYS A 60 -60.77 32.89 -26.67
CA LYS A 60 -61.65 31.73 -26.65
C LYS A 60 -60.83 30.43 -26.51
N ASN A 61 -61.21 29.56 -25.53
CA ASN A 61 -60.50 28.28 -25.25
C ASN A 61 -59.01 28.46 -25.08
N PRO A 62 -58.54 29.29 -24.16
CA PRO A 62 -57.12 29.61 -24.05
C PRO A 62 -56.32 28.44 -23.53
N THR A 63 -55.12 28.25 -24.13
CA THR A 63 -54.20 27.16 -23.80
C THR A 63 -52.82 27.72 -23.58
N ILE A 64 -52.13 27.27 -22.55
CA ILE A 64 -50.73 27.55 -22.34
C ILE A 64 -49.93 26.26 -22.25
N LYS A 65 -48.65 26.26 -22.71
CA LYS A 65 -47.70 25.16 -22.49
C LYS A 65 -46.69 25.59 -21.44
N LEU A 66 -46.49 24.74 -20.42
CA LEU A 66 -45.47 24.98 -19.42
C LEU A 66 -44.07 24.84 -20.05
N VAL A 67 -43.20 25.78 -19.72
CA VAL A 67 -41.79 25.79 -20.09
C VAL A 67 -40.98 25.41 -18.86
N TYR A 68 -39.83 24.75 -19.05
CA TYR A 68 -38.99 24.26 -17.99
C TYR A 68 -37.58 24.83 -18.04
N ASN A 69 -37.01 25.13 -16.88
CA ASN A 69 -35.62 25.50 -16.69
C ASN A 69 -34.69 24.28 -16.91
N ASP A 70 -33.37 24.52 -16.91
CA ASP A 70 -32.40 23.44 -17.09
C ASP A 70 -32.39 22.44 -15.92
N ASP A 71 -32.84 22.83 -14.72
CA ASP A 71 -32.99 21.98 -13.55
C ASP A 71 -34.35 21.25 -13.50
N LEU A 72 -35.10 21.30 -14.58
CA LEU A 72 -36.45 20.73 -14.75
C LEU A 72 -37.51 21.29 -13.80
N THR A 73 -37.32 22.45 -13.22
CA THR A 73 -38.35 23.23 -12.54
C THR A 73 -39.15 24.03 -13.58
N VAL A 74 -40.43 24.27 -13.27
CA VAL A 74 -41.28 25.09 -14.15
C VAL A 74 -40.78 26.53 -14.17
N ASP A 75 -40.64 27.09 -15.36
CA ASP A 75 -40.39 28.53 -15.55
C ASP A 75 -41.74 29.29 -15.43
N TYR A 76 -42.05 29.72 -14.20
CA TYR A 76 -43.30 30.45 -13.92
C TYR A 76 -43.31 31.86 -14.51
N ALA A 77 -42.13 32.45 -14.80
CA ALA A 77 -42.11 33.73 -15.52
C ALA A 77 -42.58 33.54 -16.96
N ALA A 78 -42.06 32.51 -17.64
CA ALA A 78 -42.53 32.14 -18.98
C ALA A 78 -44.03 31.71 -18.97
N ALA A 79 -44.49 31.04 -17.92
CA ALA A 79 -45.90 30.69 -17.79
C ALA A 79 -46.81 31.92 -17.64
N LYS A 80 -46.40 32.93 -16.87
CA LYS A 80 -47.13 34.22 -16.77
C LYS A 80 -47.09 34.98 -18.10
N GLU A 81 -45.98 34.99 -18.81
CA GLU A 81 -45.90 35.57 -20.15
C GLU A 81 -46.83 34.86 -21.15
N ALA A 82 -46.89 33.52 -21.08
CA ALA A 82 -47.84 32.76 -21.90
C ALA A 82 -49.29 33.11 -21.57
N ILE A 83 -49.64 33.27 -20.29
CA ILE A 83 -50.99 33.72 -19.89
C ILE A 83 -51.26 35.11 -20.45
N MET A 84 -50.31 36.03 -20.36
CA MET A 84 -50.46 37.37 -20.90
C MET A 84 -50.67 37.38 -22.43
N ASN A 85 -49.90 36.55 -23.15
CA ASN A 85 -49.92 36.53 -24.60
C ASN A 85 -51.03 35.66 -25.21
N ASP A 86 -51.34 34.51 -24.61
CA ASP A 86 -52.19 33.47 -25.22
C ASP A 86 -53.58 33.38 -24.57
N VAL A 87 -53.75 33.92 -23.35
CA VAL A 87 -55.01 33.85 -22.61
C VAL A 87 -55.73 35.19 -22.58
N ILE A 88 -55.01 36.30 -22.28
CA ILE A 88 -55.63 37.62 -22.21
C ILE A 88 -55.75 38.18 -23.63
N ASP A 89 -57.00 38.68 -23.96
CA ASP A 89 -57.22 39.43 -25.22
C ASP A 89 -56.89 40.90 -24.96
N VAL A 90 -55.64 41.27 -25.09
CA VAL A 90 -55.15 42.62 -24.77
C VAL A 90 -55.81 43.69 -25.66
N GLU A 91 -56.12 43.33 -26.91
CA GLU A 91 -56.81 44.28 -27.84
C GLU A 91 -58.26 44.64 -27.43
N LYS A 92 -58.93 43.74 -26.71
CA LYS A 92 -60.27 43.95 -26.20
C LYS A 92 -60.32 44.36 -24.72
N SER A 93 -59.15 44.32 -24.06
CA SER A 93 -59.01 44.70 -22.65
C SER A 93 -58.74 46.20 -22.51
N SER A 94 -59.13 46.80 -21.39
CA SER A 94 -58.95 48.20 -21.04
C SER A 94 -58.38 48.26 -19.59
N PRO A 95 -57.49 49.14 -19.27
CA PRO A 95 -56.81 50.13 -20.13
C PRO A 95 -55.76 49.55 -21.12
N GLU A 96 -55.39 50.34 -22.10
CA GLU A 96 -54.20 50.02 -22.92
C GLU A 96 -52.97 49.96 -22.03
N GLY A 97 -51.99 49.05 -22.37
CA GLY A 97 -50.75 48.90 -21.64
C GLY A 97 -50.82 47.96 -20.43
N LEU A 98 -51.83 47.05 -20.38
CA LEU A 98 -51.81 45.92 -19.44
C LEU A 98 -50.55 45.09 -19.66
N SER A 99 -49.85 44.80 -18.56
CA SER A 99 -48.59 44.04 -18.55
C SER A 99 -48.48 43.23 -17.25
N LEU A 100 -47.51 42.33 -17.20
CA LEU A 100 -47.27 41.52 -15.98
C LEU A 100 -46.87 42.40 -14.77
N ASP A 101 -46.40 43.60 -14.95
CA ASP A 101 -46.07 44.51 -13.85
C ASP A 101 -47.29 45.09 -13.14
N ASN A 102 -48.45 45.17 -13.83
CA ASN A 102 -49.67 45.77 -13.30
C ASN A 102 -50.80 44.74 -13.12
N LEU A 103 -50.56 43.47 -13.46
CA LEU A 103 -51.51 42.38 -13.28
C LEU A 103 -51.09 41.41 -12.19
N THR A 104 -52.02 40.98 -11.39
CA THR A 104 -51.87 39.82 -10.50
C THR A 104 -52.59 38.63 -11.14
N ILE A 105 -51.85 37.54 -11.35
CA ILE A 105 -52.38 36.31 -11.94
C ILE A 105 -52.31 35.20 -10.91
N GLU A 106 -53.46 34.61 -10.64
CA GLU A 106 -53.64 33.55 -9.65
C GLU A 106 -54.45 32.41 -10.29
N TYR A 107 -54.32 31.21 -9.73
CA TYR A 107 -55.14 30.07 -10.11
C TYR A 107 -55.84 29.49 -8.89
N TYR A 108 -56.96 28.81 -9.09
CA TYR A 108 -57.76 28.24 -8.02
C TYR A 108 -57.15 26.90 -7.61
N ALA A 109 -56.32 26.90 -6.59
CA ALA A 109 -55.42 25.80 -6.19
C ALA A 109 -56.01 25.02 -5.01
N THR A 110 -55.68 23.73 -4.95
CA THR A 110 -55.90 22.86 -3.78
C THR A 110 -54.59 22.70 -3.00
N ALA A 111 -54.61 22.86 -1.68
CA ALA A 111 -53.45 22.74 -0.83
C ALA A 111 -52.89 21.31 -0.86
N THR A 112 -51.56 21.20 -0.88
CA THR A 112 -50.83 19.90 -0.84
C THR A 112 -50.74 19.34 0.59
N THR A 113 -50.75 20.21 1.61
CA THR A 113 -50.74 19.81 3.02
C THR A 113 -52.15 19.91 3.59
N GLY A 114 -52.71 18.81 4.09
CA GLY A 114 -54.07 18.75 4.65
C GLY A 114 -55.16 18.28 3.65
N ALA A 115 -54.80 17.92 2.45
CA ALA A 115 -55.72 17.50 1.37
C ALA A 115 -56.61 16.27 1.70
N ALA A 116 -56.26 15.48 2.73
CA ALA A 116 -57.09 14.35 3.17
C ALA A 116 -58.47 14.72 3.74
N MET A 117 -58.78 16.01 3.96
CA MET A 117 -60.03 16.46 4.55
C MET A 117 -60.84 17.43 3.67
N GLY A 118 -60.47 17.63 2.40
CA GLY A 118 -61.24 18.46 1.49
C GLY A 118 -61.35 19.98 1.82
N PHE A 119 -60.53 20.45 2.75
CA PHE A 119 -60.45 21.84 3.16
C PHE A 119 -59.18 22.46 2.65
N GLY A 120 -59.24 23.41 1.76
CA GLY A 120 -58.06 24.17 1.41
C GLY A 120 -57.92 24.62 -0.03
N ASN A 121 -59.03 24.87 -0.70
CA ASN A 121 -58.98 25.56 -1.99
C ASN A 121 -58.81 27.06 -1.78
N ALA A 122 -57.90 27.68 -2.46
CA ALA A 122 -57.69 29.12 -2.46
C ALA A 122 -57.11 29.61 -3.80
N TRP A 123 -57.27 30.90 -4.05
CA TRP A 123 -56.55 31.57 -5.12
C TRP A 123 -55.06 31.66 -4.73
N ALA A 124 -54.20 31.05 -5.48
CA ALA A 124 -52.79 31.00 -5.25
C ALA A 124 -52.02 31.59 -6.45
N PRO A 125 -50.86 32.17 -6.23
CA PRO A 125 -49.95 32.57 -7.33
C PRO A 125 -49.71 31.40 -8.27
N ILE A 126 -49.45 31.67 -9.54
CA ILE A 126 -49.16 30.65 -10.57
C ILE A 126 -48.00 29.72 -10.13
N GLU A 127 -47.00 30.26 -9.41
CA GLU A 127 -45.85 29.52 -8.84
C GLU A 127 -46.21 28.74 -7.57
N GLY A 128 -47.41 28.89 -7.05
CA GLY A 128 -47.82 28.32 -5.76
C GLY A 128 -47.23 29.08 -4.58
N GLY A 129 -47.11 28.39 -3.43
CA GLY A 129 -46.54 28.99 -2.23
C GLY A 129 -47.34 28.73 -0.96
N LYS A 130 -46.99 29.44 0.13
CA LYS A 130 -47.75 29.36 1.40
C LYS A 130 -48.79 30.45 1.53
N ILE A 131 -50.05 30.08 1.78
CA ILE A 131 -51.16 30.99 2.02
C ILE A 131 -51.85 30.53 3.28
N ASN A 132 -51.99 31.39 4.28
CA ASN A 132 -52.61 31.10 5.57
C ASN A 132 -52.15 29.79 6.23
N GLY A 133 -50.82 29.47 6.12
CA GLY A 133 -50.24 28.28 6.72
C GLY A 133 -50.38 26.99 5.90
N LEU A 134 -51.11 26.99 4.79
CA LEU A 134 -51.20 25.87 3.87
C LEU A 134 -50.25 26.08 2.68
N THR A 135 -49.71 24.98 2.15
CA THR A 135 -48.87 25.01 0.98
C THR A 135 -49.65 24.63 -0.28
N TYR A 136 -49.51 25.42 -1.30
CA TYR A 136 -50.14 25.23 -2.61
C TYR A 136 -49.05 24.94 -3.66
N PRO A 137 -49.26 23.99 -4.57
CA PRO A 137 -48.33 23.72 -5.65
C PRO A 137 -48.35 24.86 -6.67
N GLY A 138 -47.41 24.87 -7.59
CA GLY A 138 -47.54 25.66 -8.81
C GLY A 138 -48.63 25.11 -9.72
N ILE A 139 -49.10 25.92 -10.68
CA ILE A 139 -50.19 25.56 -11.58
C ILE A 139 -49.94 24.22 -12.27
N PRO A 140 -50.81 23.20 -12.11
CA PRO A 140 -50.66 21.89 -12.71
C PRO A 140 -51.23 21.82 -14.13
N GLU A 141 -50.93 20.73 -14.83
CA GLU A 141 -51.56 20.43 -16.12
C GLU A 141 -53.07 20.21 -16.00
N GLY A 142 -53.72 20.29 -17.14
CA GLY A 142 -55.16 20.09 -17.29
C GLY A 142 -55.96 21.40 -17.28
N THR A 143 -57.27 21.31 -17.07
CA THR A 143 -58.15 22.50 -16.99
C THR A 143 -58.00 23.19 -15.66
N GLN A 144 -57.55 24.42 -15.69
CA GLN A 144 -57.30 25.25 -14.51
C GLN A 144 -58.11 26.51 -14.56
N LYS A 145 -58.75 26.89 -13.43
CA LYS A 145 -59.42 28.16 -13.30
C LYS A 145 -58.42 29.23 -12.86
N ILE A 146 -58.26 30.27 -13.63
CA ILE A 146 -57.38 31.41 -13.32
C ILE A 146 -58.17 32.66 -13.02
N ARG A 147 -57.57 33.54 -12.26
CA ARG A 147 -58.08 34.89 -11.94
C ARG A 147 -56.99 35.90 -12.28
N VAL A 148 -57.33 36.90 -13.06
CA VAL A 148 -56.47 38.01 -13.40
C VAL A 148 -57.03 39.28 -12.79
N THR A 149 -56.24 39.98 -12.02
CA THR A 149 -56.61 41.21 -11.33
C THR A 149 -55.74 42.37 -11.76
N TYR A 150 -56.33 43.40 -12.24
CA TYR A 150 -55.73 44.71 -12.39
C TYR A 150 -56.18 45.60 -11.20
N ALA A 151 -55.19 46.11 -10.45
CA ALA A 151 -55.47 46.87 -9.22
C ALA A 151 -56.02 48.26 -9.47
N GLY A 152 -56.08 48.67 -10.71
CA GLY A 152 -56.44 50.03 -11.10
C GLY A 152 -55.33 51.04 -10.83
N ASP A 153 -55.55 52.26 -11.37
CA ASP A 153 -54.60 53.37 -11.16
C ASP A 153 -55.37 54.67 -10.96
N LYS A 154 -54.76 55.81 -11.20
CA LYS A 154 -55.37 57.11 -11.03
C LYS A 154 -56.49 57.41 -12.09
N GLU A 155 -56.36 56.78 -13.24
CA GLU A 155 -57.24 57.02 -14.40
C GLU A 155 -58.25 55.89 -14.63
N ASN A 156 -57.96 54.69 -14.15
CA ASN A 156 -58.69 53.45 -14.42
C ASN A 156 -59.15 52.77 -13.14
N THR A 157 -60.29 52.11 -13.17
CA THR A 157 -60.84 51.33 -12.03
C THR A 157 -60.16 49.97 -11.89
N ALA A 158 -60.14 49.42 -10.72
CA ALA A 158 -59.73 48.02 -10.52
C ALA A 158 -60.71 47.05 -11.20
N VAL A 159 -60.24 45.96 -11.73
CA VAL A 159 -61.05 44.87 -12.29
C VAL A 159 -60.42 43.51 -11.99
N THR A 160 -61.25 42.53 -11.73
CA THR A 160 -60.90 41.13 -11.60
C THR A 160 -61.79 40.33 -12.56
N ALA A 161 -61.19 39.48 -13.35
CA ALA A 161 -61.84 38.57 -14.28
C ALA A 161 -61.37 37.13 -14.10
N GLU A 162 -62.21 36.16 -14.35
CA GLU A 162 -61.93 34.74 -14.21
C GLU A 162 -62.22 34.02 -15.52
N THR A 163 -61.39 33.02 -15.82
CA THR A 163 -61.60 32.12 -16.96
C THR A 163 -60.97 30.75 -16.68
N ASP A 164 -61.44 29.75 -17.41
CA ASP A 164 -60.76 28.41 -17.43
C ASP A 164 -59.77 28.38 -18.57
N ILE A 165 -58.62 27.83 -18.29
CA ILE A 165 -57.53 27.62 -19.26
C ILE A 165 -57.14 26.16 -19.33
N THR A 166 -56.61 25.71 -20.46
CA THR A 166 -55.96 24.39 -20.56
C THR A 166 -54.45 24.56 -20.41
N VAL A 167 -53.88 23.92 -19.40
CA VAL A 167 -52.43 23.89 -19.18
C VAL A 167 -51.88 22.57 -19.73
N ILE A 168 -50.98 22.65 -20.67
CA ILE A 168 -50.30 21.51 -21.27
C ILE A 168 -48.89 21.39 -20.61
N ASP A 169 -48.60 20.22 -20.07
CA ASP A 169 -47.29 19.88 -19.56
C ASP A 169 -46.48 19.12 -20.63
N ARG A 170 -45.30 18.63 -20.24
CA ARG A 170 -44.41 17.78 -21.03
C ARG A 170 -45.12 16.50 -21.50
N GLU A 171 -44.62 15.93 -22.56
CA GLU A 171 -45.09 14.64 -23.08
C GLU A 171 -44.75 13.50 -22.11
N GLN A 172 -45.54 12.45 -22.12
CA GLN A 172 -45.28 11.27 -21.30
C GLN A 172 -44.12 10.46 -21.90
N SER A 173 -43.16 10.09 -21.05
CA SER A 173 -42.11 9.15 -21.44
C SER A 173 -42.47 7.72 -21.08
N ALA A 174 -41.81 6.76 -21.74
CA ALA A 174 -42.00 5.36 -21.48
C ALA A 174 -40.78 4.54 -21.76
N PHE A 175 -40.57 3.48 -20.99
CA PHE A 175 -39.74 2.33 -21.34
C PHE A 175 -40.66 1.24 -21.87
N ASN A 176 -40.59 0.93 -23.17
CA ASN A 176 -41.22 -0.22 -23.75
C ASN A 176 -40.35 -1.44 -23.55
N LEU A 177 -40.85 -2.45 -22.86
CA LEU A 177 -40.07 -3.59 -22.43
C LEU A 177 -40.13 -4.73 -23.45
N ASN A 178 -39.04 -5.47 -23.60
CA ASN A 178 -39.03 -6.78 -24.24
C ASN A 178 -39.94 -7.73 -23.43
N GLU A 179 -40.40 -8.79 -24.03
CA GLU A 179 -40.99 -9.90 -23.27
C GLU A 179 -39.85 -10.81 -22.75
N PRO A 180 -39.90 -11.29 -21.49
CA PRO A 180 -39.00 -12.34 -21.02
C PRO A 180 -39.12 -13.57 -21.91
N ALA A 181 -38.13 -14.47 -21.89
CA ALA A 181 -38.18 -15.72 -22.63
C ALA A 181 -39.47 -16.51 -22.31
N GLU A 182 -40.02 -17.23 -23.27
CA GLU A 182 -41.27 -17.96 -23.14
C GLU A 182 -41.30 -18.85 -21.90
N GLY A 183 -42.23 -18.57 -20.99
CA GLY A 183 -42.40 -19.23 -19.69
C GLY A 183 -41.47 -18.75 -18.58
N ALA A 184 -40.60 -17.75 -18.80
CA ALA A 184 -39.74 -17.16 -17.77
C ALA A 184 -40.49 -16.05 -17.00
N ALA A 185 -40.26 -16.02 -15.69
CA ALA A 185 -40.80 -14.99 -14.80
C ALA A 185 -39.89 -13.73 -14.71
N SER A 186 -38.69 -13.79 -15.24
CA SER A 186 -37.67 -12.74 -15.19
C SER A 186 -36.78 -12.77 -16.46
N TYR A 187 -36.12 -11.64 -16.73
CA TYR A 187 -35.12 -11.57 -17.79
C TYR A 187 -33.83 -12.25 -17.33
N GLU A 188 -33.24 -13.10 -18.16
CA GLU A 188 -31.91 -13.67 -17.87
C GLU A 188 -30.81 -12.80 -18.49
N VAL A 189 -29.88 -12.36 -17.65
CA VAL A 189 -28.79 -11.48 -18.07
C VAL A 189 -27.47 -11.99 -17.49
N PRO A 190 -26.42 -12.18 -18.28
CA PRO A 190 -25.10 -12.55 -17.76
C PRO A 190 -24.48 -11.40 -16.99
N MET A 191 -23.91 -11.71 -15.84
CA MET A 191 -23.02 -10.80 -15.10
C MET A 191 -21.75 -10.59 -15.91
N ALA A 192 -21.34 -9.36 -16.09
CA ALA A 192 -20.04 -9.04 -16.67
C ALA A 192 -18.93 -9.05 -15.61
N PHE A 193 -17.73 -9.46 -16.00
CA PHE A 193 -16.57 -9.56 -15.13
C PHE A 193 -15.38 -8.85 -15.74
N ASN A 194 -14.60 -8.16 -14.91
CA ASN A 194 -13.28 -7.65 -15.25
C ASN A 194 -12.25 -8.79 -15.30
N GLU A 195 -11.07 -8.54 -15.88
CA GLU A 195 -9.99 -9.53 -15.93
C GLU A 195 -9.46 -9.92 -14.53
N ASP A 196 -9.59 -9.03 -13.54
CA ASP A 196 -9.24 -9.28 -12.13
C ASP A 196 -10.34 -10.01 -11.33
N GLN A 197 -11.38 -10.50 -11.98
CA GLN A 197 -12.53 -11.22 -11.40
C GLN A 197 -13.51 -10.36 -10.62
N THR A 198 -13.30 -9.06 -10.53
CA THR A 198 -14.31 -8.14 -9.96
C THR A 198 -15.49 -8.01 -10.92
N TYR A 199 -16.66 -7.66 -10.39
CA TYR A 199 -17.83 -7.43 -11.22
C TYR A 199 -17.68 -6.14 -12.04
N ASP A 200 -17.92 -6.21 -13.34
CA ASP A 200 -18.09 -5.04 -14.19
C ASP A 200 -19.56 -4.61 -14.14
N TYR A 201 -19.83 -3.72 -13.17
CA TYR A 201 -21.21 -3.24 -12.94
C TYR A 201 -21.72 -2.37 -14.08
N ASP A 202 -20.85 -1.64 -14.79
CA ASP A 202 -21.27 -0.76 -15.88
C ASP A 202 -21.63 -1.59 -17.12
N ALA A 203 -20.82 -2.58 -17.46
CA ALA A 203 -21.16 -3.51 -18.53
C ALA A 203 -22.40 -4.35 -18.19
N THR A 204 -22.56 -4.76 -16.93
CA THR A 204 -23.76 -5.49 -16.47
C THR A 204 -25.00 -4.60 -16.54
N ALA A 205 -24.94 -3.34 -16.13
CA ALA A 205 -26.05 -2.39 -16.23
C ALA A 205 -26.50 -2.19 -17.70
N LYS A 206 -25.53 -2.05 -18.62
CA LYS A 206 -25.80 -1.95 -20.06
C LYS A 206 -26.41 -3.24 -20.61
N ALA A 207 -25.93 -4.40 -20.17
CA ALA A 207 -26.49 -5.69 -20.57
C ALA A 207 -27.95 -5.85 -20.08
N ILE A 208 -28.22 -5.46 -18.82
CA ILE A 208 -29.58 -5.46 -18.26
C ILE A 208 -30.49 -4.53 -19.07
N TYR A 209 -30.05 -3.29 -19.34
CA TYR A 209 -30.80 -2.34 -20.12
C TYR A 209 -31.14 -2.89 -21.50
N ASN A 210 -30.16 -3.38 -22.22
CA ASN A 210 -30.34 -3.90 -23.59
C ASN A 210 -31.22 -5.15 -23.65
N ALA A 211 -31.20 -5.99 -22.61
CA ALA A 211 -32.03 -7.17 -22.54
C ALA A 211 -33.50 -6.82 -22.24
N VAL A 212 -33.72 -5.79 -21.42
CA VAL A 212 -35.04 -5.46 -20.89
C VAL A 212 -35.76 -4.41 -21.72
N VAL A 213 -35.05 -3.37 -22.20
CA VAL A 213 -35.68 -2.23 -22.88
C VAL A 213 -35.66 -2.45 -24.40
N ALA A 214 -36.86 -2.54 -24.99
CA ALA A 214 -37.03 -2.69 -26.44
C ALA A 214 -36.96 -1.34 -27.17
N SER A 215 -37.59 -0.32 -26.62
CA SER A 215 -37.57 1.04 -27.14
C SER A 215 -37.96 2.04 -26.03
N THR A 216 -37.76 3.31 -26.29
CA THR A 216 -38.05 4.39 -25.33
C THR A 216 -38.87 5.51 -25.97
N VAL A 217 -39.54 6.27 -25.13
CA VAL A 217 -40.13 7.57 -25.47
C VAL A 217 -39.54 8.59 -24.49
N PRO A 218 -38.75 9.57 -24.94
CA PRO A 218 -38.30 9.82 -26.31
C PRO A 218 -37.42 8.69 -26.87
N GLU A 219 -37.35 8.61 -28.17
CA GLU A 219 -36.52 7.63 -28.84
C GLU A 219 -35.01 7.84 -28.50
N ASN A 220 -34.23 6.74 -28.53
CA ASN A 220 -32.78 6.71 -28.39
C ASN A 220 -32.24 7.02 -26.97
N LEU A 221 -32.99 6.85 -25.90
CA LEU A 221 -32.39 6.77 -24.58
C LEU A 221 -31.54 5.51 -24.47
N THR A 222 -30.33 5.68 -23.97
CA THR A 222 -29.36 4.61 -23.74
C THR A 222 -29.24 4.29 -22.25
N ALA A 223 -28.50 3.23 -21.92
CA ALA A 223 -28.20 2.89 -20.53
C ALA A 223 -27.48 4.02 -19.78
N ASP A 224 -26.71 4.84 -20.50
CA ASP A 224 -25.94 5.95 -19.92
C ASP A 224 -26.85 7.16 -19.58
N ASP A 225 -28.03 7.25 -20.19
CA ASP A 225 -29.01 8.30 -19.91
C ASP A 225 -29.94 7.94 -18.75
N VAL A 226 -29.93 6.67 -18.30
CA VAL A 226 -30.88 6.11 -17.35
C VAL A 226 -30.19 5.71 -16.06
N THR A 227 -30.77 6.08 -14.93
CA THR A 227 -30.33 5.59 -13.63
C THR A 227 -30.85 4.17 -13.42
N ILE A 228 -29.94 3.21 -13.28
CA ILE A 228 -30.25 1.79 -13.04
C ILE A 228 -29.91 1.45 -11.60
N ARG A 229 -30.90 0.97 -10.83
CA ARG A 229 -30.74 0.59 -9.43
C ARG A 229 -31.31 -0.80 -9.18
N TYR A 230 -30.80 -1.49 -8.17
CA TYR A 230 -31.38 -2.74 -7.68
C TYR A 230 -32.01 -2.56 -6.30
N ASN A 231 -32.97 -3.38 -5.99
CA ASN A 231 -33.56 -3.43 -4.66
C ASN A 231 -32.67 -4.28 -3.74
N ALA A 232 -31.90 -3.62 -2.88
CA ALA A 232 -31.07 -4.27 -1.84
C ALA A 232 -31.89 -4.69 -0.61
N GLY A 233 -33.14 -4.27 -0.53
CA GLY A 233 -34.07 -4.62 0.54
C GLY A 233 -34.92 -5.85 0.23
N THR A 234 -36.11 -5.90 0.80
CA THR A 234 -37.13 -6.94 0.53
C THR A 234 -38.21 -6.40 -0.40
N ASP A 235 -39.10 -7.27 -0.88
CA ASP A 235 -40.23 -6.83 -1.67
C ASP A 235 -41.20 -5.91 -0.88
N MET A 236 -41.22 -6.03 0.45
CA MET A 236 -42.05 -5.21 1.34
C MET A 236 -41.37 -3.89 1.72
N ILE A 237 -40.04 -3.88 1.85
CA ILE A 237 -39.24 -2.70 2.22
C ILE A 237 -38.16 -2.53 1.17
N LYS A 238 -38.48 -1.76 0.12
CA LYS A 238 -37.54 -1.53 -0.97
C LYS A 238 -36.47 -0.55 -0.56
N ASN A 239 -35.21 -0.89 -0.93
CA ASN A 239 -34.02 -0.05 -0.76
C ASN A 239 -33.24 -0.01 -2.08
N TRP A 240 -33.44 1.06 -2.82
CA TRP A 240 -32.85 1.23 -4.14
C TRP A 240 -31.39 1.68 -4.06
N GLN A 241 -30.48 0.83 -4.52
CA GLN A 241 -29.04 1.08 -4.53
C GLN A 241 -28.47 1.00 -5.94
N PRO A 242 -27.43 1.80 -6.29
CA PRO A 242 -26.66 1.59 -7.51
C PRO A 242 -26.01 0.19 -7.52
N LEU A 243 -25.82 -0.42 -8.69
CA LEU A 243 -25.27 -1.76 -8.80
C LEU A 243 -23.85 -1.86 -8.17
N ASN A 244 -23.06 -0.80 -8.27
CA ASN A 244 -21.67 -0.72 -7.79
C ASN A 244 -21.54 -0.24 -6.33
N THR A 245 -22.60 -0.23 -5.54
CA THR A 245 -22.55 0.24 -4.15
C THR A 245 -21.54 -0.60 -3.35
N THR A 246 -20.56 0.07 -2.72
CA THR A 246 -19.52 -0.54 -1.90
C THR A 246 -19.66 -0.30 -0.41
N ASP A 247 -20.42 0.73 -0.01
CA ASP A 247 -20.66 1.08 1.39
C ASP A 247 -21.80 0.24 1.97
N TRP A 248 -21.42 -0.86 2.63
CA TRP A 248 -22.36 -1.82 3.19
C TRP A 248 -22.49 -1.64 4.71
N THR A 249 -23.66 -1.24 5.13
CA THR A 249 -24.13 -1.61 6.45
C THR A 249 -24.68 -3.04 6.36
N SER A 250 -24.40 -3.88 7.32
CA SER A 250 -24.61 -5.34 7.35
C SER A 250 -26.05 -5.86 7.06
N THR A 251 -26.96 -5.01 6.61
CA THR A 251 -28.41 -5.29 6.48
C THR A 251 -28.86 -5.53 5.05
N PHE A 252 -28.04 -5.23 4.05
CA PHE A 252 -28.46 -5.27 2.64
C PHE A 252 -27.66 -6.29 1.83
N THR A 253 -28.34 -6.91 0.87
CA THR A 253 -27.73 -7.91 0.01
C THR A 253 -26.95 -7.23 -1.13
N LYS A 254 -25.69 -7.61 -1.30
CA LYS A 254 -24.81 -7.10 -2.36
C LYS A 254 -25.27 -7.60 -3.72
N PHE A 255 -25.26 -6.70 -4.73
CA PHE A 255 -25.57 -7.09 -6.11
C PHE A 255 -24.53 -8.08 -6.66
N GLY A 256 -25.04 -9.09 -7.34
CA GLY A 256 -24.27 -10.16 -7.96
C GLY A 256 -25.19 -11.16 -8.66
N PRO A 257 -24.70 -12.33 -9.07
CA PRO A 257 -25.55 -13.36 -9.64
C PRO A 257 -26.70 -13.76 -8.71
N GLY A 258 -27.92 -13.84 -9.27
CA GLY A 258 -29.17 -14.11 -8.56
C GLY A 258 -30.35 -13.33 -9.11
N GLU A 259 -31.51 -13.51 -8.48
CA GLU A 259 -32.74 -12.81 -8.84
C GLU A 259 -32.83 -11.44 -8.16
N TRP A 260 -33.09 -10.40 -8.95
CA TRP A 260 -33.17 -9.02 -8.48
C TRP A 260 -34.36 -8.29 -9.05
N THR A 261 -34.92 -7.35 -8.29
CA THR A 261 -35.79 -6.32 -8.84
C THR A 261 -34.94 -5.12 -9.21
N ILE A 262 -34.95 -4.77 -10.48
CA ILE A 262 -34.22 -3.66 -11.07
C ILE A 262 -35.16 -2.50 -11.34
N GLN A 263 -34.75 -1.30 -11.07
CA GLN A 263 -35.47 -0.06 -11.37
C GLN A 263 -34.67 0.73 -12.41
N PHE A 264 -35.36 1.08 -13.49
CA PHE A 264 -34.90 2.07 -14.47
C PHE A 264 -35.58 3.38 -14.16
N SER A 265 -34.84 4.47 -14.10
CA SER A 265 -35.37 5.80 -13.85
C SER A 265 -34.68 6.81 -14.77
N TRP A 266 -35.51 7.55 -15.50
CA TRP A 266 -35.07 8.69 -16.29
C TRP A 266 -35.73 9.94 -15.77
N ALA A 267 -34.96 11.01 -15.52
CA ALA A 267 -35.50 12.24 -14.91
C ALA A 267 -36.41 13.06 -15.83
N GLY A 268 -36.40 12.72 -17.13
CA GLY A 268 -37.04 13.52 -18.15
C GLY A 268 -36.14 14.65 -18.65
N ASN A 269 -36.75 15.51 -19.49
CA ASN A 269 -36.13 16.73 -20.00
C ASN A 269 -37.16 17.86 -20.13
N LYS A 270 -36.87 18.92 -20.83
CA LYS A 270 -37.79 20.04 -21.04
C LYS A 270 -39.03 19.70 -21.87
N GLU A 271 -39.01 18.61 -22.63
CA GLU A 271 -40.09 18.18 -23.51
C GLU A 271 -40.84 16.95 -22.98
N TYR A 272 -40.17 16.11 -22.21
CA TYR A 272 -40.68 14.83 -21.72
C TYR A 272 -40.62 14.74 -20.19
N LYS A 273 -41.66 14.16 -19.58
CA LYS A 273 -41.73 13.87 -18.14
C LYS A 273 -40.75 12.75 -17.80
N GLY A 274 -40.28 12.71 -16.54
CA GLY A 274 -39.52 11.57 -16.03
C GLY A 274 -40.40 10.30 -15.97
N VAL A 275 -39.73 9.15 -16.06
CA VAL A 275 -40.36 7.82 -15.98
C VAL A 275 -39.55 6.89 -15.10
N THR A 276 -40.21 6.01 -14.37
CA THR A 276 -39.58 4.94 -13.58
C THR A 276 -40.35 3.65 -13.83
N THR A 277 -39.57 2.58 -14.07
CA THR A 277 -40.10 1.22 -14.34
C THR A 277 -39.33 0.21 -13.53
N GLU A 278 -40.00 -0.80 -13.00
CA GLU A 278 -39.39 -1.90 -12.23
C GLU A 278 -39.59 -3.23 -12.94
N VAL A 279 -38.55 -4.06 -12.96
CA VAL A 279 -38.56 -5.37 -13.60
C VAL A 279 -37.82 -6.40 -12.74
N LYS A 280 -38.14 -7.69 -12.93
CA LYS A 280 -37.37 -8.80 -12.34
C LYS A 280 -36.33 -9.30 -13.32
N VAL A 281 -35.10 -9.40 -12.87
CA VAL A 281 -33.94 -9.85 -13.64
C VAL A 281 -33.24 -10.97 -12.87
N ASN A 282 -32.97 -12.09 -13.54
CA ASN A 282 -32.08 -13.13 -13.05
C ASN A 282 -30.68 -12.92 -13.63
N VAL A 283 -29.74 -12.44 -12.80
CA VAL A 283 -28.35 -12.25 -13.21
C VAL A 283 -27.60 -13.56 -13.05
N THR A 284 -26.95 -14.05 -14.10
CA THR A 284 -26.29 -15.36 -14.15
C THR A 284 -24.80 -15.23 -14.29
N ASP A 285 -24.01 -16.14 -13.69
CA ASP A 285 -22.59 -16.29 -13.96
C ASP A 285 -22.41 -17.33 -15.08
N ASN A 286 -22.31 -16.88 -16.31
CA ASN A 286 -22.19 -17.71 -17.50
C ASN A 286 -20.73 -18.02 -17.87
N ARG A 287 -19.75 -17.69 -17.02
CA ARG A 287 -18.35 -18.04 -17.28
C ARG A 287 -18.20 -19.56 -17.33
N LEU A 288 -17.29 -20.00 -18.18
CA LEU A 288 -16.94 -21.41 -18.33
C LEU A 288 -16.34 -21.95 -17.03
N ALA A 289 -16.69 -23.14 -16.65
CA ALA A 289 -16.05 -23.82 -15.54
C ALA A 289 -14.59 -24.12 -15.87
N SER A 290 -13.67 -23.90 -14.93
CA SER A 290 -12.28 -24.30 -15.06
C SER A 290 -11.94 -25.41 -14.09
N ALA A 291 -11.07 -26.33 -14.52
CA ALA A 291 -10.49 -27.38 -13.69
C ALA A 291 -8.97 -27.39 -13.91
N LEU A 292 -8.22 -27.35 -12.83
CA LEU A 292 -6.76 -27.42 -12.84
C LEU A 292 -6.34 -28.81 -12.38
N VAL A 293 -5.47 -29.45 -13.15
CA VAL A 293 -4.85 -30.73 -12.85
C VAL A 293 -3.34 -30.54 -12.72
N CYS A 294 -2.71 -31.16 -11.75
CA CYS A 294 -1.26 -31.13 -11.58
C CYS A 294 -0.64 -32.49 -11.92
N LYS A 295 0.53 -32.46 -12.52
CA LYS A 295 1.38 -33.65 -12.73
C LYS A 295 1.99 -34.07 -11.39
N GLU A 296 2.14 -35.35 -11.18
CA GLU A 296 2.83 -35.91 -10.02
C GLU A 296 4.31 -36.18 -10.31
N GLY A 297 5.14 -36.23 -9.25
CA GLY A 297 6.56 -36.57 -9.33
C GLY A 297 7.42 -35.54 -10.07
N VAL A 298 6.97 -34.33 -10.19
CA VAL A 298 7.71 -33.24 -10.88
C VAL A 298 8.86 -32.79 -10.02
N SER A 299 10.03 -32.59 -10.65
CA SER A 299 11.19 -31.99 -10.01
C SER A 299 11.76 -30.83 -10.84
N PHE A 300 12.27 -29.82 -10.14
CA PHE A 300 12.97 -28.67 -10.73
C PHE A 300 14.01 -28.14 -9.76
N THR A 301 14.93 -27.28 -10.24
CA THR A 301 16.03 -26.79 -9.44
C THR A 301 15.63 -25.49 -8.72
N TYR A 302 16.04 -25.34 -7.48
CA TYR A 302 15.89 -24.12 -6.70
C TYR A 302 16.44 -22.89 -7.41
N ASN A 303 15.74 -21.78 -7.29
CA ASN A 303 16.23 -20.48 -7.73
C ASN A 303 15.86 -19.42 -6.65
N MET A 304 16.81 -18.53 -6.36
CA MET A 304 16.60 -17.43 -5.42
C MET A 304 15.56 -16.42 -5.92
N ASP A 305 15.28 -16.37 -7.23
CA ASP A 305 14.20 -15.61 -7.82
C ASP A 305 12.92 -16.45 -7.80
N ALA A 306 11.96 -16.04 -6.97
CA ALA A 306 10.67 -16.69 -6.85
C ALA A 306 9.88 -16.69 -8.17
N ALA A 307 10.09 -15.71 -9.04
CA ALA A 307 9.43 -15.67 -10.36
C ALA A 307 9.87 -16.85 -11.22
N VAL A 308 11.16 -17.22 -11.18
CA VAL A 308 11.69 -18.40 -11.88
C VAL A 308 11.10 -19.69 -11.31
N MET A 309 10.91 -19.76 -9.99
CA MET A 309 10.29 -20.91 -9.33
C MET A 309 8.82 -21.04 -9.73
N LYS A 310 8.07 -19.95 -9.73
CA LYS A 310 6.66 -19.91 -10.19
C LYS A 310 6.56 -20.31 -11.67
N GLN A 311 7.49 -19.82 -12.50
CA GLN A 311 7.54 -20.20 -13.92
C GLN A 311 7.80 -21.70 -14.08
N ALA A 312 8.69 -22.28 -13.28
CA ALA A 312 8.95 -23.71 -13.30
C ALA A 312 7.71 -24.54 -12.91
N ILE A 313 6.94 -24.06 -11.92
CA ILE A 313 5.66 -24.67 -11.53
C ILE A 313 4.65 -24.55 -12.68
N PHE A 314 4.49 -23.39 -13.27
CA PHE A 314 3.60 -23.12 -14.39
C PHE A 314 3.90 -24.03 -15.58
N ASP A 315 5.18 -24.20 -15.94
CA ASP A 315 5.59 -24.96 -17.12
C ASP A 315 5.54 -26.47 -16.92
N ASN A 316 5.91 -26.96 -15.73
CA ASN A 316 6.18 -28.36 -15.51
C ASN A 316 5.14 -29.09 -14.64
N VAL A 317 4.51 -28.37 -13.67
CA VAL A 317 3.58 -28.97 -12.70
C VAL A 317 2.15 -28.96 -13.23
N ILE A 318 1.71 -27.89 -13.87
CA ILE A 318 0.36 -27.84 -14.46
C ILE A 318 0.27 -28.83 -15.60
N ASP A 319 -0.70 -29.72 -15.53
CA ASP A 319 -1.05 -30.64 -16.61
C ASP A 319 -1.99 -29.94 -17.59
N TRP A 320 -1.41 -29.31 -18.59
CA TRP A 320 -2.13 -28.51 -19.58
C TRP A 320 -3.04 -29.33 -20.49
N GLU A 321 -2.76 -30.63 -20.64
CA GLU A 321 -3.55 -31.52 -21.48
C GLU A 321 -4.83 -31.99 -20.77
N ASN A 322 -4.76 -32.21 -19.49
CA ASN A 322 -5.87 -32.71 -18.67
C ASN A 322 -6.60 -31.61 -17.88
N SER A 323 -6.12 -30.37 -17.95
CA SER A 323 -6.78 -29.20 -17.32
C SER A 323 -7.81 -28.59 -18.28
N THR A 324 -8.91 -28.09 -17.72
CA THR A 324 -9.88 -27.25 -18.43
C THR A 324 -9.58 -25.78 -18.08
N LEU A 325 -8.69 -25.18 -18.84
CA LEU A 325 -8.20 -23.79 -18.67
C LEU A 325 -8.18 -23.09 -20.02
N PRO A 326 -8.07 -21.74 -20.06
CA PRO A 326 -7.71 -21.04 -21.29
C PRO A 326 -6.41 -21.59 -21.89
N ALA A 327 -6.17 -21.35 -23.17
CA ALA A 327 -4.95 -21.79 -23.83
C ALA A 327 -3.69 -21.28 -23.11
N LYS A 328 -2.68 -22.14 -22.93
CA LYS A 328 -1.46 -21.87 -22.18
C LYS A 328 -0.75 -20.58 -22.61
N ASP A 329 -0.72 -20.31 -23.92
CA ASP A 329 -0.07 -19.14 -24.52
C ASP A 329 -0.78 -17.80 -24.22
N THR A 330 -2.02 -17.86 -23.71
CA THR A 330 -2.79 -16.68 -23.26
C THR A 330 -2.65 -16.41 -21.76
N LEU A 331 -1.95 -17.28 -21.03
CA LEU A 331 -1.81 -17.23 -19.58
C LEU A 331 -0.36 -16.99 -19.15
N THR A 332 -0.21 -16.41 -18.01
CA THR A 332 1.08 -16.21 -17.31
C THR A 332 0.98 -16.72 -15.88
N VAL A 333 2.10 -16.74 -15.17
CA VAL A 333 2.13 -17.09 -13.74
C VAL A 333 1.23 -16.19 -12.88
N ASP A 334 0.98 -14.94 -13.31
CA ASP A 334 0.16 -13.97 -12.60
C ASP A 334 -1.34 -14.33 -12.59
N ASN A 335 -1.75 -15.19 -13.54
CA ASN A 335 -3.12 -15.71 -13.57
C ASN A 335 -3.37 -16.81 -12.53
N PHE A 336 -2.34 -17.20 -11.78
CA PHE A 336 -2.43 -18.25 -10.76
C PHE A 336 -2.05 -17.74 -9.37
N THR A 337 -2.69 -18.31 -8.37
CA THR A 337 -2.20 -18.27 -6.99
C THR A 337 -1.41 -19.53 -6.75
N MET A 338 -0.15 -19.40 -6.38
CA MET A 338 0.76 -20.52 -6.13
C MET A 338 1.32 -20.39 -4.71
N GLU A 339 1.10 -21.40 -3.90
CA GLU A 339 1.48 -21.41 -2.49
C GLU A 339 2.15 -22.75 -2.16
N TYR A 340 2.94 -22.75 -1.09
CA TYR A 340 3.52 -23.98 -0.55
C TYR A 340 3.22 -24.10 0.94
N PHE A 341 3.21 -25.33 1.46
CA PHE A 341 2.92 -25.60 2.86
C PHE A 341 4.19 -25.43 3.69
N ALA A 342 4.35 -24.28 4.30
CA ALA A 342 5.57 -23.81 4.92
C ALA A 342 5.48 -23.75 6.44
N SER A 343 6.63 -23.94 7.12
CA SER A 343 6.81 -23.54 8.52
C SER A 343 7.19 -22.06 8.59
N ASN A 344 6.68 -21.36 9.60
CA ASN A 344 7.09 -19.97 9.84
C ASN A 344 8.57 -19.88 10.22
N THR A 345 9.20 -18.76 9.88
CA THR A 345 10.60 -18.47 10.16
C THR A 345 10.70 -17.50 11.34
N LEU A 346 11.46 -17.87 12.35
CA LEU A 346 11.85 -17.02 13.48
C LEU A 346 13.16 -16.28 13.18
N ALA A 347 13.55 -15.33 14.02
CA ALA A 347 14.82 -14.64 13.93
C ALA A 347 15.99 -15.64 13.87
N GLY A 348 16.92 -15.44 12.93
CA GLY A 348 18.04 -16.36 12.67
C GLY A 348 17.68 -17.55 11.77
N ASP A 349 16.63 -17.43 10.96
CA ASP A 349 16.16 -18.45 10.01
C ASP A 349 15.80 -19.82 10.67
N ILE A 350 15.38 -19.76 11.93
CA ILE A 350 14.95 -20.94 12.71
C ILE A 350 13.51 -21.29 12.33
N ASP A 351 13.24 -22.61 12.20
CA ASP A 351 11.87 -23.13 12.03
C ASP A 351 11.04 -22.84 13.28
N GLY A 352 9.98 -22.05 13.12
CA GLY A 352 9.05 -21.68 14.19
C GLY A 352 7.98 -22.74 14.49
N GLY A 353 7.89 -23.80 13.68
CA GLY A 353 6.98 -24.93 13.89
C GLY A 353 5.52 -24.68 13.50
N VAL A 354 5.11 -23.46 13.21
CA VAL A 354 3.73 -23.16 12.76
C VAL A 354 3.67 -23.32 11.24
N LYS A 355 2.92 -24.34 10.80
CA LYS A 355 2.79 -24.67 9.37
C LYS A 355 1.49 -24.12 8.81
N GLN A 356 1.59 -23.41 7.68
CA GLN A 356 0.43 -22.98 6.88
C GLN A 356 0.83 -22.76 5.42
N TRP A 357 -0.17 -22.50 4.59
CA TRP A 357 0.04 -22.13 3.20
C TRP A 357 0.60 -20.71 3.11
N ALA A 358 1.74 -20.57 2.43
CA ALA A 358 2.42 -19.31 2.19
C ALA A 358 2.72 -19.16 0.69
N PRO A 359 2.81 -17.94 0.17
CA PRO A 359 3.22 -17.71 -1.21
C PRO A 359 4.59 -18.33 -1.52
N ILE A 360 4.82 -18.75 -2.76
CA ILE A 360 6.12 -19.33 -3.20
C ILE A 360 7.30 -18.41 -2.84
N GLU A 361 7.13 -17.09 -2.94
CA GLU A 361 8.10 -16.07 -2.56
C GLU A 361 8.27 -15.90 -1.05
N GLY A 362 7.43 -16.54 -0.26
CA GLY A 362 7.37 -16.31 1.17
C GLY A 362 6.66 -14.99 1.52
N GLY A 363 6.97 -14.46 2.71
CA GLY A 363 6.39 -13.21 3.20
C GLY A 363 5.61 -13.37 4.49
N THR A 364 4.86 -12.34 4.85
CA THR A 364 4.06 -12.35 6.09
C THR A 364 2.64 -12.86 5.81
N VAL A 365 2.26 -13.92 6.48
CA VAL A 365 0.91 -14.49 6.44
C VAL A 365 0.40 -14.60 7.87
N THR A 366 -0.75 -14.03 8.17
CA THR A 366 -1.37 -14.04 9.52
C THR A 366 -0.39 -13.65 10.63
N LEU A 367 0.37 -12.57 10.45
CA LEU A 367 1.38 -12.02 11.37
C LEU A 367 2.66 -12.87 11.55
N LEU A 368 2.79 -14.01 10.88
CA LEU A 368 3.99 -14.83 10.89
C LEU A 368 4.75 -14.70 9.58
N THR A 369 6.07 -14.74 9.63
CA THR A 369 6.94 -14.65 8.45
C THR A 369 7.29 -16.04 7.95
N TYR A 370 7.27 -16.22 6.65
CA TYR A 370 7.62 -17.45 5.94
C TYR A 370 8.74 -17.14 4.94
N ALA A 371 9.69 -18.05 4.85
CA ALA A 371 10.75 -17.93 3.84
C ALA A 371 10.19 -18.20 2.43
N GLN A 372 10.98 -17.91 1.41
CA GLN A 372 10.70 -18.42 0.06
C GLN A 372 10.79 -19.96 0.06
N MET A 373 9.99 -20.61 -0.79
CA MET A 373 10.03 -22.06 -0.98
C MET A 373 11.46 -22.53 -1.28
N GLY A 374 11.98 -23.40 -0.43
CA GLY A 374 13.36 -23.92 -0.50
C GLY A 374 13.46 -25.25 -1.22
N ALA A 375 14.70 -25.78 -1.28
CA ALA A 375 14.98 -27.10 -1.78
C ALA A 375 14.43 -28.21 -0.86
N GLY A 376 14.14 -29.37 -1.40
CA GLY A 376 13.55 -30.52 -0.75
C GLY A 376 12.19 -30.91 -1.32
N GLU A 377 11.50 -31.84 -0.69
CA GLU A 377 10.12 -32.18 -1.01
C GLU A 377 9.20 -31.08 -0.49
N GLN A 378 8.39 -30.53 -1.40
CA GLN A 378 7.50 -29.42 -1.12
C GLN A 378 6.07 -29.77 -1.51
N LYS A 379 5.13 -29.56 -0.57
CA LYS A 379 3.71 -29.63 -0.86
C LYS A 379 3.27 -28.26 -1.34
N ILE A 380 2.72 -28.18 -2.54
CA ILE A 380 2.24 -26.96 -3.17
C ILE A 380 0.76 -27.03 -3.42
N ARG A 381 0.11 -25.87 -3.55
CA ARG A 381 -1.25 -25.74 -4.06
C ARG A 381 -1.31 -24.63 -5.10
N ILE A 382 -2.09 -24.86 -6.12
CA ILE A 382 -2.25 -23.97 -7.26
C ILE A 382 -3.73 -23.72 -7.46
N THR A 383 -4.09 -22.48 -7.75
CA THR A 383 -5.44 -22.07 -8.10
C THR A 383 -5.35 -21.16 -9.32
N TYR A 384 -6.08 -21.47 -10.36
CA TYR A 384 -6.31 -20.54 -11.45
C TYR A 384 -7.27 -19.45 -10.97
N LYS A 385 -6.90 -18.21 -11.06
CA LYS A 385 -7.71 -17.08 -10.57
C LYS A 385 -8.99 -16.86 -11.39
N GLY A 386 -9.08 -17.42 -12.59
CA GLY A 386 -10.13 -17.14 -13.57
C GLY A 386 -9.85 -15.87 -14.37
N ASN A 387 -10.80 -15.52 -15.23
CA ASN A 387 -10.83 -14.26 -16.00
C ASN A 387 -12.28 -13.91 -16.35
N ALA A 388 -12.48 -12.94 -17.23
CA ALA A 388 -13.83 -12.54 -17.67
C ALA A 388 -14.65 -13.68 -18.31
N GLN A 389 -13.99 -14.70 -18.84
CA GLN A 389 -14.63 -15.82 -19.55
C GLN A 389 -14.66 -17.13 -18.75
N TYR A 390 -13.74 -17.31 -17.81
CA TYR A 390 -13.57 -18.53 -17.03
C TYR A 390 -13.67 -18.27 -15.53
N ARG A 391 -14.42 -19.10 -14.81
CA ARG A 391 -14.47 -19.08 -13.35
C ARG A 391 -13.12 -19.47 -12.73
N PRO A 392 -12.80 -19.05 -11.53
CA PRO A 392 -11.66 -19.60 -10.79
C PRO A 392 -11.76 -21.14 -10.69
N SER A 393 -10.60 -21.82 -10.73
CA SER A 393 -10.56 -23.25 -10.48
C SER A 393 -10.70 -23.55 -8.98
N ALA A 394 -11.04 -24.78 -8.65
CA ALA A 394 -10.78 -25.31 -7.31
C ALA A 394 -9.26 -25.27 -7.02
N GLN A 395 -8.89 -25.23 -5.75
CA GLN A 395 -7.51 -25.38 -5.31
C GLN A 395 -7.05 -26.82 -5.57
N THR A 396 -5.93 -26.97 -6.25
CA THR A 396 -5.33 -28.28 -6.54
C THR A 396 -3.98 -28.38 -5.84
N GLU A 397 -3.79 -29.46 -5.08
CA GLU A 397 -2.55 -29.74 -4.35
C GLU A 397 -1.68 -30.73 -5.14
N SER A 398 -0.37 -30.58 -5.03
CA SER A 398 0.62 -31.50 -5.57
C SER A 398 1.87 -31.51 -4.70
N THR A 399 2.68 -32.56 -4.83
CA THR A 399 4.00 -32.63 -4.22
C THR A 399 5.07 -32.54 -5.28
N VAL A 400 6.04 -31.65 -5.08
CA VAL A 400 7.15 -31.45 -6.01
C VAL A 400 8.48 -31.61 -5.29
N THR A 401 9.50 -32.02 -6.03
CA THR A 401 10.90 -32.08 -5.52
C THR A 401 11.68 -30.88 -6.05
N VAL A 402 12.07 -29.96 -5.16
CA VAL A 402 12.96 -28.87 -5.51
C VAL A 402 14.41 -29.30 -5.25
N ASN A 403 15.16 -29.52 -6.32
CA ASN A 403 16.56 -29.90 -6.24
C ASN A 403 17.42 -28.74 -5.80
N LYS A 404 18.51 -29.02 -5.03
CA LYS A 404 19.48 -28.01 -4.66
C LYS A 404 20.14 -27.42 -5.92
N ALA A 405 20.31 -26.10 -5.92
CA ALA A 405 21.04 -25.40 -6.98
C ALA A 405 22.55 -25.48 -6.79
N LYS A 406 23.31 -25.29 -7.86
CA LYS A 406 24.77 -25.22 -7.78
C LYS A 406 25.25 -23.83 -7.38
N VAL A 407 26.29 -23.76 -6.58
CA VAL A 407 26.97 -22.52 -6.20
C VAL A 407 28.44 -22.58 -6.62
N LYS A 408 28.97 -21.47 -7.13
CA LYS A 408 30.39 -21.30 -7.40
C LYS A 408 30.99 -20.46 -6.29
N VAL A 409 31.90 -21.02 -5.53
CA VAL A 409 32.67 -20.35 -4.46
C VAL A 409 33.99 -19.89 -5.01
N LYS A 410 34.32 -18.63 -4.83
CA LYS A 410 35.63 -18.06 -5.23
C LYS A 410 36.30 -17.46 -4.01
N VAL A 411 37.52 -17.92 -3.72
CA VAL A 411 38.42 -17.30 -2.75
C VAL A 411 39.43 -16.44 -3.50
N LYS A 412 39.48 -15.16 -3.18
CA LYS A 412 40.39 -14.19 -3.80
C LYS A 412 41.75 -14.28 -3.12
N SER A 413 42.76 -14.75 -3.86
CA SER A 413 44.14 -14.70 -3.35
C SER A 413 44.53 -13.25 -3.05
N THR A 414 44.89 -12.98 -1.80
CA THR A 414 45.14 -11.62 -1.31
C THR A 414 46.28 -11.56 -0.31
N SER A 415 46.69 -10.36 0.03
CA SER A 415 47.64 -10.11 1.12
C SER A 415 47.13 -9.02 2.06
N ILE A 416 47.27 -9.26 3.35
CA ILE A 416 46.97 -8.31 4.43
C ILE A 416 48.19 -8.16 5.33
N TYR A 417 48.22 -7.18 6.22
CA TYR A 417 49.17 -7.12 7.31
C TYR A 417 48.62 -7.86 8.53
N ALA A 418 49.50 -8.33 9.41
CA ALA A 418 49.10 -8.78 10.74
C ALA A 418 48.27 -7.69 11.42
N ASP A 419 47.20 -8.04 12.09
CA ASP A 419 46.19 -7.17 12.69
C ASP A 419 45.20 -6.48 11.71
N ALA A 420 45.26 -6.72 10.41
CA ALA A 420 44.31 -6.19 9.44
C ALA A 420 43.14 -7.15 9.22
N THR A 421 41.98 -6.61 8.97
CA THR A 421 40.81 -7.39 8.60
C THR A 421 40.86 -7.85 7.14
N LEU A 422 40.21 -8.98 6.85
CA LEU A 422 40.05 -9.46 5.47
C LEU A 422 39.14 -8.52 4.67
N PRO A 423 39.40 -8.37 3.35
CA PRO A 423 38.46 -7.67 2.49
C PRO A 423 37.08 -8.37 2.45
N GLU A 424 35.98 -7.61 2.35
CA GLU A 424 34.61 -8.14 2.25
C GLU A 424 34.43 -9.08 1.03
N ASP A 425 35.17 -8.83 -0.06
CA ASP A 425 35.15 -9.65 -1.28
C ASP A 425 36.14 -10.81 -1.26
N PHE A 426 36.69 -11.18 -0.08
CA PHE A 426 37.67 -12.25 0.06
C PHE A 426 37.12 -13.62 -0.33
N VAL A 427 35.89 -13.93 0.14
CA VAL A 427 35.11 -15.10 -0.29
C VAL A 427 33.84 -14.61 -0.95
N THR A 428 33.63 -15.02 -2.19
CA THR A 428 32.42 -14.64 -2.94
C THR A 428 31.72 -15.87 -3.49
N MET A 429 30.38 -15.82 -3.53
CA MET A 429 29.51 -16.86 -4.07
C MET A 429 28.77 -16.36 -5.29
N ASN A 430 28.49 -17.26 -6.22
CA ASN A 430 27.64 -16.99 -7.37
C ASN A 430 26.69 -18.18 -7.58
N PRO A 431 25.36 -17.98 -7.41
CA PRO A 431 24.68 -16.71 -7.08
C PRO A 431 25.02 -16.19 -5.67
N ALA A 432 24.82 -14.88 -5.46
CA ALA A 432 25.01 -14.22 -4.18
C ALA A 432 23.72 -14.36 -3.35
N ASP A 433 23.62 -15.44 -2.61
CA ASP A 433 22.52 -15.74 -1.69
C ASP A 433 23.05 -15.89 -0.26
N LYS A 434 22.20 -16.25 0.69
CA LYS A 434 22.62 -16.53 2.06
C LYS A 434 23.30 -17.90 2.15
N PHE A 435 24.54 -17.88 2.56
CA PHE A 435 25.32 -19.08 2.83
C PHE A 435 25.98 -18.99 4.19
N ASP A 436 26.06 -20.11 4.86
CA ASP A 436 27.02 -20.29 5.94
C ASP A 436 28.38 -20.63 5.31
N VAL A 437 29.37 -19.85 5.61
CA VAL A 437 30.73 -20.05 5.05
C VAL A 437 31.68 -20.50 6.16
N TYR A 438 32.27 -21.64 5.97
CA TYR A 438 33.32 -22.19 6.82
C TYR A 438 34.64 -22.01 6.09
N THR A 439 35.63 -21.37 6.73
CA THR A 439 36.93 -21.17 6.10
C THR A 439 38.04 -21.81 6.90
N VAL A 440 38.81 -22.63 6.25
CA VAL A 440 39.98 -23.29 6.82
C VAL A 440 41.23 -22.65 6.23
N TYR A 441 42.12 -22.17 7.09
CA TYR A 441 43.41 -21.61 6.71
C TYR A 441 44.52 -22.51 7.23
N GLY A 442 45.22 -23.21 6.36
CA GLY A 442 46.36 -24.07 6.73
C GLY A 442 47.65 -23.54 6.11
N GLY A 443 48.68 -23.37 6.90
CA GLY A 443 49.94 -22.82 6.36
C GLY A 443 51.08 -22.76 7.35
N LEU A 444 52.10 -22.01 6.95
CA LEU A 444 53.29 -21.76 7.76
C LEU A 444 53.36 -20.31 8.19
N THR A 445 53.53 -20.07 9.48
CA THR A 445 53.82 -18.74 10.00
C THR A 445 55.19 -18.25 9.55
N SER A 446 55.50 -16.98 9.72
CA SER A 446 56.78 -16.37 9.48
C SER A 446 57.92 -17.02 10.27
N ASN A 447 57.62 -17.72 11.37
CA ASN A 447 58.53 -18.50 12.18
C ASN A 447 58.66 -19.97 11.73
N ALA A 448 58.11 -20.30 10.54
CA ALA A 448 58.07 -21.65 9.97
C ALA A 448 57.27 -22.68 10.82
N ASN A 449 56.42 -22.25 11.70
CA ASN A 449 55.53 -23.13 12.45
C ASN A 449 54.29 -23.45 11.63
N LEU A 450 53.89 -24.73 11.61
CA LEU A 450 52.61 -25.14 11.03
C LEU A 450 51.49 -24.56 11.87
N SER A 451 50.50 -23.96 11.20
CA SER A 451 49.36 -23.28 11.83
C SER A 451 48.07 -23.58 11.07
N LEU A 452 47.00 -23.80 11.81
CA LEU A 452 45.67 -24.01 11.30
C LEU A 452 44.69 -23.04 11.97
N TYR A 453 43.90 -22.35 11.15
CA TYR A 453 42.78 -21.51 11.62
C TYR A 453 41.49 -22.04 11.02
N LEU A 454 40.43 -21.99 11.82
CA LEU A 454 39.10 -22.36 11.44
C LEU A 454 38.15 -21.18 11.74
N ASP A 455 37.63 -20.58 10.67
CA ASP A 455 36.66 -19.50 10.76
C ASP A 455 35.28 -20.05 10.50
N LEU A 456 34.40 -19.92 11.51
CA LEU A 456 33.06 -20.49 11.56
C LEU A 456 32.02 -19.37 11.36
N PRO A 457 30.85 -19.69 10.75
CA PRO A 457 29.73 -18.78 10.70
C PRO A 457 29.29 -18.28 12.08
N ASP A 458 28.82 -17.05 12.16
CA ASP A 458 28.42 -16.38 13.42
C ASP A 458 27.39 -17.18 14.25
N LYS A 459 26.54 -17.95 13.59
CA LYS A 459 25.55 -18.80 14.29
C LYS A 459 26.21 -19.84 15.22
N TYR A 460 27.45 -20.28 14.94
CA TYR A 460 28.19 -21.23 15.76
C TYR A 460 29.06 -20.55 16.81
N THR A 461 29.35 -19.27 16.63
CA THR A 461 30.02 -18.47 17.66
C THR A 461 29.05 -17.84 18.64
N ASN A 462 27.73 -17.94 18.36
CA ASN A 462 26.68 -17.47 19.26
C ASN A 462 26.60 -18.35 20.52
N SER A 463 26.59 -17.74 21.68
CA SER A 463 26.57 -18.41 22.99
C SER A 463 25.41 -19.41 23.18
N ALA A 464 24.29 -19.25 22.48
CA ALA A 464 23.14 -20.16 22.54
C ALA A 464 23.45 -21.52 21.86
N VAL A 465 24.12 -21.51 20.69
CA VAL A 465 24.50 -22.74 19.97
C VAL A 465 25.66 -23.43 20.68
N LEU A 466 26.67 -22.68 21.15
CA LEU A 466 27.78 -23.21 21.93
C LEU A 466 27.30 -23.93 23.19
N LYS A 467 26.27 -23.40 23.89
CA LYS A 467 25.66 -24.05 25.06
C LYS A 467 25.01 -25.40 24.73
N LEU A 468 24.57 -25.62 23.50
CA LEU A 468 24.04 -26.91 23.06
C LEU A 468 25.15 -27.93 22.76
N LEU A 469 26.32 -27.47 22.33
CA LEU A 469 27.50 -28.29 22.08
C LEU A 469 28.29 -28.61 23.37
N ASP A 470 28.26 -27.71 24.33
CA ASP A 470 29.04 -27.83 25.58
C ASP A 470 28.87 -29.18 26.32
N PRO A 471 27.66 -29.75 26.51
CA PRO A 471 27.52 -31.03 27.23
C PRO A 471 28.19 -32.21 26.51
N ILE A 472 28.22 -32.20 25.16
CA ILE A 472 28.86 -33.26 24.37
C ILE A 472 30.37 -33.14 24.47
N VAL A 473 30.85 -31.92 24.30
CA VAL A 473 32.31 -31.64 24.33
C VAL A 473 32.85 -31.84 25.72
N GLU A 474 32.15 -31.42 26.77
CA GLU A 474 32.56 -31.63 28.17
C GLU A 474 32.61 -33.10 28.53
N LYS A 475 31.64 -33.92 28.07
CA LYS A 475 31.65 -35.38 28.26
C LYS A 475 32.85 -36.03 27.60
N LEU A 476 33.29 -35.55 26.44
CA LEU A 476 34.41 -36.14 25.69
C LEU A 476 35.78 -35.65 26.17
N TYR A 477 35.90 -34.39 26.56
CA TYR A 477 37.17 -33.74 26.82
C TYR A 477 37.31 -33.12 28.21
N GLY A 478 36.26 -33.16 29.04
CA GLY A 478 36.25 -32.57 30.37
C GLY A 478 36.30 -31.05 30.41
N LYS A 479 36.07 -30.41 29.27
CA LYS A 479 36.02 -28.95 29.07
C LYS A 479 34.86 -28.60 28.11
N THR A 480 34.26 -27.45 28.29
CA THR A 480 33.26 -26.95 27.35
C THR A 480 33.87 -26.59 26.01
N PHE A 481 33.10 -26.57 24.95
CA PHE A 481 33.56 -26.14 23.62
C PHE A 481 34.16 -24.73 23.65
N THR A 482 33.47 -23.82 24.36
CA THR A 482 33.96 -22.46 24.59
C THR A 482 35.35 -22.44 25.26
N GLN A 483 35.57 -23.29 26.28
CA GLN A 483 36.88 -23.41 26.92
C GLN A 483 37.94 -23.97 25.98
N MET A 484 37.59 -24.98 25.17
CA MET A 484 38.51 -25.55 24.17
C MET A 484 38.87 -24.54 23.07
N MET A 485 37.90 -23.72 22.64
CA MET A 485 38.16 -22.62 21.70
C MET A 485 39.16 -21.61 22.28
N ASN A 486 39.00 -21.24 23.54
CA ASN A 486 39.86 -20.24 24.21
C ASN A 486 41.27 -20.82 24.55
N ASP A 487 41.31 -22.07 24.99
CA ASP A 487 42.56 -22.76 25.36
C ASP A 487 43.37 -23.24 24.13
N GLY A 488 42.74 -23.32 22.95
CA GLY A 488 43.23 -23.87 21.71
C GLY A 488 43.09 -25.40 21.66
N MET A 489 42.33 -25.90 20.72
CA MET A 489 42.10 -27.32 20.40
C MET A 489 43.21 -27.79 19.43
N THR A 490 43.63 -29.06 19.51
CA THR A 490 44.51 -29.64 18.51
C THR A 490 43.73 -30.17 17.30
N VAL A 491 44.40 -30.33 16.14
CA VAL A 491 43.81 -30.96 14.95
C VAL A 491 43.27 -32.35 15.26
N GLY A 492 43.96 -33.13 16.09
CA GLY A 492 43.52 -34.46 16.50
C GLY A 492 42.23 -34.43 17.32
N GLU A 493 42.14 -33.54 18.30
CA GLU A 493 40.92 -33.34 19.09
C GLU A 493 39.76 -32.86 18.22
N LEU A 494 39.98 -31.92 17.31
CA LEU A 494 38.98 -31.44 16.36
C LEU A 494 38.49 -32.57 15.42
N ARG A 495 39.41 -33.37 14.89
CA ARG A 495 39.11 -34.54 14.05
C ARG A 495 38.22 -35.53 14.79
N GLN A 496 38.57 -35.83 16.03
CA GLN A 496 37.78 -36.72 16.87
C GLN A 496 36.42 -36.18 17.18
N LEU A 497 36.31 -34.88 17.52
CA LEU A 497 35.03 -34.22 17.80
C LEU A 497 34.09 -34.25 16.58
N LEU A 498 34.57 -33.87 15.41
CA LEU A 498 33.76 -33.84 14.17
C LEU A 498 33.36 -35.23 13.67
N SER A 499 33.97 -36.30 14.13
CA SER A 499 33.60 -37.69 13.82
C SER A 499 32.68 -38.35 14.87
N THR A 500 32.32 -37.62 15.91
CA THR A 500 31.50 -38.16 16.99
C THR A 500 30.04 -38.26 16.57
N GLN A 501 29.41 -39.45 16.72
CA GLN A 501 28.03 -39.65 16.32
C GLN A 501 27.05 -38.74 17.08
N GLU A 502 27.28 -38.53 18.38
CA GLU A 502 26.46 -37.67 19.23
C GLU A 502 26.44 -36.21 18.72
N LEU A 503 27.56 -35.70 18.15
CA LEU A 503 27.59 -34.39 17.52
C LEU A 503 26.81 -34.38 16.19
N LEU A 504 26.97 -35.41 15.37
CA LEU A 504 26.25 -35.52 14.08
C LEU A 504 24.72 -35.59 14.32
N ASP A 505 24.29 -36.38 15.30
CA ASP A 505 22.87 -36.47 15.68
C ASP A 505 22.31 -35.14 16.21
N LEU A 506 23.12 -34.35 16.93
CA LEU A 506 22.73 -33.00 17.38
C LEU A 506 22.60 -32.03 16.23
N LEU A 507 23.58 -32.05 15.32
CA LEU A 507 23.55 -31.21 14.13
C LEU A 507 22.32 -31.48 13.26
N GLU A 508 21.95 -32.77 13.10
CA GLU A 508 20.75 -33.19 12.40
C GLU A 508 19.48 -32.66 13.09
N LYS A 509 19.39 -32.78 14.42
CA LYS A 509 18.26 -32.23 15.20
C LYS A 509 18.14 -30.71 15.09
N LEU A 510 19.24 -30.02 14.93
CA LEU A 510 19.30 -28.55 14.73
C LEU A 510 19.06 -28.17 13.26
N HIS A 511 18.76 -29.14 12.38
CA HIS A 511 18.62 -28.95 10.92
C HIS A 511 19.86 -28.31 10.28
N ILE A 512 21.04 -28.63 10.83
CA ILE A 512 22.33 -28.21 10.28
C ILE A 512 22.80 -29.29 9.32
N ASP A 513 23.12 -28.89 8.08
CA ASP A 513 23.58 -29.86 7.07
C ASP A 513 24.89 -30.54 7.52
N THR A 514 24.78 -31.80 7.91
CA THR A 514 25.94 -32.63 8.29
C THR A 514 26.92 -32.82 7.13
N GLY A 515 26.48 -32.62 5.88
CA GLY A 515 27.33 -32.69 4.70
C GLY A 515 28.47 -31.66 4.72
N THR A 516 28.21 -30.45 5.22
CA THR A 516 29.23 -29.40 5.33
C THR A 516 30.29 -29.72 6.39
N PHE A 517 29.84 -30.20 7.57
CA PHE A 517 30.79 -30.72 8.57
C PHE A 517 31.61 -31.89 8.03
N GLY A 518 31.00 -32.76 7.22
CA GLY A 518 31.70 -33.82 6.48
C GLY A 518 32.79 -33.29 5.53
N GLN A 519 32.55 -32.14 4.87
CA GLN A 519 33.56 -31.49 4.03
C GLN A 519 34.70 -30.94 4.87
N ILE A 520 34.42 -30.27 5.98
CA ILE A 520 35.45 -29.79 6.91
C ILE A 520 36.26 -30.97 7.46
N LEU A 521 35.60 -32.03 7.91
CA LEU A 521 36.21 -33.25 8.35
C LEU A 521 37.08 -33.88 7.25
N THR A 522 36.59 -33.86 6.00
CA THR A 522 37.37 -34.35 4.85
C THR A 522 38.67 -33.55 4.63
N ILE A 523 38.63 -32.22 4.77
CA ILE A 523 39.79 -31.35 4.68
C ILE A 523 40.77 -31.67 5.82
N ILE A 524 40.27 -31.77 7.05
CA ILE A 524 41.07 -32.06 8.24
C ILE A 524 41.66 -33.49 8.16
N ASN A 525 40.91 -34.46 7.68
CA ASN A 525 41.39 -35.85 7.53
C ASN A 525 42.44 -36.04 6.43
N LYS A 526 42.48 -35.13 5.43
CA LYS A 526 43.56 -35.11 4.43
C LYS A 526 44.90 -34.58 4.99
N MET A 527 44.87 -33.96 6.18
CA MET A 527 46.11 -33.53 6.85
C MET A 527 46.87 -34.76 7.36
N PRO A 528 48.21 -34.79 7.23
CA PRO A 528 49.01 -35.88 7.78
C PRO A 528 48.87 -35.97 9.30
N SER A 529 49.03 -37.15 9.88
CA SER A 529 48.95 -37.37 11.34
C SER A 529 49.93 -36.54 12.16
N VAL A 530 51.03 -36.11 11.56
CA VAL A 530 51.94 -35.14 12.19
C VAL A 530 51.27 -33.81 12.53
N ALA A 531 50.20 -33.48 11.85
CA ALA A 531 49.43 -32.29 12.15
C ALA A 531 48.51 -32.45 13.37
N ASP A 532 48.28 -33.65 13.89
CA ASP A 532 47.35 -33.90 15.02
C ASP A 532 47.75 -33.14 16.31
N SER A 533 49.05 -32.83 16.47
CA SER A 533 49.55 -32.02 17.58
C SER A 533 49.46 -30.50 17.33
N VAL A 534 49.11 -30.08 16.11
CA VAL A 534 49.02 -28.66 15.77
C VAL A 534 47.77 -28.07 16.42
N ARG A 535 47.92 -26.93 17.06
CA ARG A 535 46.81 -26.18 17.61
C ARG A 535 45.97 -25.55 16.52
N VAL A 536 44.68 -25.67 16.65
CA VAL A 536 43.71 -24.98 15.84
C VAL A 536 43.36 -23.67 16.52
N SER A 537 43.54 -22.56 15.81
CA SER A 537 43.01 -21.25 16.24
C SER A 537 41.68 -20.98 15.57
N PHE A 538 40.79 -20.25 16.24
CA PHE A 538 39.50 -19.91 15.68
C PHE A 538 39.51 -18.47 15.14
N GLY A 539 38.75 -18.25 14.03
CA GLY A 539 38.71 -16.99 13.31
C GLY A 539 39.77 -16.88 12.20
N THR A 540 40.04 -15.67 11.72
CA THR A 540 40.98 -15.40 10.63
C THR A 540 42.44 -15.44 11.12
N PRO A 541 43.41 -15.82 10.28
CA PRO A 541 44.82 -15.78 10.63
C PRO A 541 45.29 -14.39 11.04
N ASN A 542 45.81 -14.27 12.26
CA ASN A 542 46.37 -13.05 12.84
C ASN A 542 47.92 -13.05 12.91
N HIS A 543 48.56 -14.18 12.59
CA HIS A 543 50.01 -14.30 12.54
C HIS A 543 50.52 -14.18 11.11
N ALA A 544 51.63 -13.45 10.92
CA ALA A 544 52.30 -13.35 9.63
C ALA A 544 52.70 -14.73 9.12
N GLY A 545 52.37 -14.99 7.85
CA GLY A 545 52.56 -16.31 7.26
C GLY A 545 51.91 -16.44 5.90
N LEU A 546 52.08 -17.57 5.27
CA LEU A 546 51.43 -17.94 4.01
C LEU A 546 50.46 -19.09 4.28
N TYR A 547 49.19 -18.84 3.96
CA TYR A 547 48.12 -19.78 4.21
C TYR A 547 47.40 -20.18 2.92
N THR A 548 47.15 -21.46 2.73
CA THR A 548 46.18 -21.98 1.78
C THR A 548 44.81 -21.84 2.44
N VAL A 549 43.87 -21.29 1.69
CA VAL A 549 42.51 -21.01 2.17
C VAL A 549 41.54 -21.92 1.45
N THR A 550 40.72 -22.65 2.18
CA THR A 550 39.63 -23.43 1.65
C THR A 550 38.32 -22.91 2.28
N ALA A 551 37.45 -22.33 1.47
CA ALA A 551 36.12 -21.93 1.88
C ALA A 551 35.09 -22.97 1.44
N VAL A 552 34.23 -23.39 2.35
CA VAL A 552 33.17 -24.37 2.12
C VAL A 552 31.83 -23.69 2.47
N THR A 553 30.88 -23.78 1.59
CA THR A 553 29.55 -23.21 1.83
C THR A 553 28.54 -24.28 2.25
N ASP A 554 27.64 -23.89 3.17
CA ASP A 554 26.48 -24.64 3.54
C ASP A 554 25.21 -23.84 3.25
N SER A 555 24.20 -24.51 2.71
CA SER A 555 22.89 -23.94 2.45
C SER A 555 21.84 -25.03 2.33
N LYS A 556 20.64 -24.73 2.79
CA LYS A 556 19.47 -25.61 2.56
C LYS A 556 19.15 -25.74 1.08
N ASN A 557 19.42 -24.69 0.29
CA ASN A 557 18.94 -24.53 -1.09
C ASN A 557 20.02 -24.81 -2.14
N TYR A 558 21.28 -24.92 -1.75
CA TYR A 558 22.41 -25.13 -2.68
C TYR A 558 23.21 -26.37 -2.32
N GLU A 559 23.80 -26.98 -3.33
CA GLU A 559 24.84 -27.98 -3.13
C GLU A 559 26.04 -27.34 -2.41
N THR A 560 26.77 -28.13 -1.65
CA THR A 560 27.99 -27.66 -1.01
C THR A 560 28.99 -27.17 -2.05
N GLY A 561 29.35 -25.90 -1.95
CA GLY A 561 30.40 -25.29 -2.79
C GLY A 561 31.75 -25.26 -2.08
N VAL A 562 32.81 -25.40 -2.85
CA VAL A 562 34.20 -25.32 -2.33
C VAL A 562 34.99 -24.34 -3.17
N GLY A 563 35.67 -23.39 -2.51
CA GLY A 563 36.58 -22.44 -3.12
C GLY A 563 37.99 -22.56 -2.48
N ILE A 564 39.01 -22.40 -3.29
CA ILE A 564 40.43 -22.46 -2.81
C ILE A 564 41.14 -21.18 -3.24
N GLY A 565 41.96 -20.63 -2.35
CA GLY A 565 42.80 -19.47 -2.59
C GLY A 565 44.00 -19.42 -1.66
N THR A 566 44.66 -18.28 -1.62
CA THR A 566 45.80 -18.06 -0.74
C THR A 566 45.68 -16.74 0.00
N LEU A 567 46.14 -16.72 1.24
CA LEU A 567 46.25 -15.54 2.07
C LEU A 567 47.70 -15.35 2.52
N LEU A 568 48.30 -14.24 2.13
CA LEU A 568 49.59 -13.83 2.66
C LEU A 568 49.38 -12.78 3.76
N VAL A 569 49.60 -13.18 5.00
CA VAL A 569 49.65 -12.23 6.12
C VAL A 569 51.05 -11.70 6.25
N LYS A 570 51.24 -10.42 5.97
CA LYS A 570 52.56 -9.74 6.01
C LYS A 570 52.85 -9.25 7.42
N MET A 571 54.15 -9.27 7.78
CA MET A 571 54.61 -8.61 9.00
C MET A 571 54.30 -7.12 8.94
N ARG A 572 53.79 -6.57 10.02
CA ARG A 572 53.55 -5.12 10.16
C ARG A 572 54.88 -4.40 10.36
N SER A 573 55.17 -3.41 9.50
CA SER A 573 56.39 -2.60 9.61
C SER A 573 56.07 -1.11 9.89
N LYS A 574 54.89 -0.64 9.52
CA LYS A 574 54.49 0.75 9.76
C LYS A 574 54.27 0.99 11.26
N GLY A 575 54.97 2.00 11.81
CA GLY A 575 54.88 2.34 13.23
C GLY A 575 55.66 1.39 14.14
N VAL A 576 56.39 0.42 13.58
CA VAL A 576 57.20 -0.53 14.37
C VAL A 576 58.65 -0.06 14.46
N LYS A 577 59.17 -0.04 15.68
CA LYS A 577 60.54 0.50 15.99
C LYS A 577 61.25 -0.40 16.98
N LEU A 578 62.57 -0.50 16.81
CA LEU A 578 63.47 -1.01 17.82
C LEU A 578 64.03 0.15 18.64
N ASN A 579 63.85 0.10 19.96
CA ASN A 579 64.34 1.10 20.90
C ASN A 579 65.44 0.51 21.78
N TRP A 580 66.54 1.25 21.91
CA TRP A 580 67.62 0.83 22.81
C TRP A 580 67.17 0.93 24.26
N ASN A 581 67.36 -0.13 25.01
CA ASN A 581 67.21 -0.12 26.47
C ASN A 581 68.61 -0.33 27.18
N ALA A 582 69.62 -0.55 26.38
CA ALA A 582 70.99 -0.59 26.89
C ALA A 582 71.55 0.83 27.10
N ARG A 583 72.17 1.09 28.22
CA ARG A 583 72.77 2.37 28.54
C ARG A 583 74.35 2.22 28.49
N PHE A 584 74.94 3.11 27.72
CA PHE A 584 76.40 3.25 27.69
C PHE A 584 76.78 4.66 28.21
N VAL A 585 77.61 4.75 29.17
CA VAL A 585 78.27 6.00 29.54
C VAL A 585 79.29 6.36 28.49
N ASN A 586 79.03 7.43 27.70
CA ASN A 586 79.90 7.86 26.59
C ASN A 586 80.22 6.75 25.57
N GLY A 587 79.38 5.75 25.37
CA GLY A 587 79.51 4.61 24.47
C GLY A 587 80.69 3.65 24.94
N LYS A 588 80.98 3.63 26.21
CA LYS A 588 82.02 2.82 26.84
C LYS A 588 81.47 2.11 28.06
N ILE A 589 81.87 0.85 28.27
CA ILE A 589 81.70 0.08 29.50
C ILE A 589 83.02 -0.62 29.84
N THR A 590 83.21 -1.00 31.10
CA THR A 590 84.38 -1.79 31.51
C THR A 590 84.18 -3.27 31.18
N ALA A 591 85.26 -4.05 31.12
CA ALA A 591 85.20 -5.51 30.89
C ALA A 591 84.46 -6.24 32.02
N GLU A 592 84.44 -5.71 33.24
CA GLU A 592 83.68 -6.27 34.36
C GLU A 592 82.14 -5.96 34.23
N GLU A 593 81.86 -4.75 33.86
CA GLU A 593 80.46 -4.38 33.57
C GLU A 593 79.90 -5.17 32.38
N ALA A 594 80.72 -5.41 31.35
CA ALA A 594 80.30 -6.14 30.15
C ALA A 594 79.86 -7.58 30.43
N LYS A 595 80.32 -8.22 31.51
CA LYS A 595 79.90 -9.59 31.88
C LYS A 595 78.41 -9.67 32.27
N ASN A 596 77.87 -8.59 32.83
CA ASN A 596 76.48 -8.53 33.37
C ASN A 596 75.64 -7.47 32.70
N PHE A 597 76.09 -6.82 31.63
CA PHE A 597 75.45 -5.77 30.95
C PHE A 597 74.30 -6.33 30.08
N ASP A 598 73.09 -5.77 30.25
CA ASP A 598 71.94 -6.13 29.43
C ASP A 598 71.96 -5.42 28.07
N PHE A 599 72.53 -6.09 27.06
CA PHE A 599 72.62 -5.60 25.69
C PHE A 599 71.30 -5.86 24.94
N LYS A 600 70.24 -5.28 25.38
CA LYS A 600 68.87 -5.47 24.78
C LYS A 600 68.34 -4.21 24.12
N ALA A 601 67.48 -4.43 23.18
CA ALA A 601 66.57 -3.45 22.60
C ALA A 601 65.14 -3.97 22.69
N THR A 602 64.21 -3.07 22.78
CA THR A 602 62.80 -3.40 22.86
C THR A 602 62.13 -3.10 21.55
N LEU A 603 61.41 -4.09 21.00
CA LEU A 603 60.49 -3.89 19.89
C LEU A 603 59.22 -3.23 20.38
N SER A 604 58.77 -2.16 19.73
CA SER A 604 57.54 -1.45 20.02
C SER A 604 56.78 -1.12 18.74
N ALA A 605 55.49 -1.03 18.81
CA ALA A 605 54.62 -0.52 17.75
C ALA A 605 53.78 0.64 18.25
N ASP A 606 53.28 1.48 17.34
CA ASP A 606 52.34 2.53 17.65
C ASP A 606 50.99 1.90 18.06
N GLY A 607 50.38 2.39 19.14
CA GLY A 607 49.13 1.88 19.78
C GLY A 607 49.45 0.99 21.00
N ASP A 608 48.40 0.58 21.72
CA ASP A 608 48.51 -0.25 22.94
C ASP A 608 48.73 -1.74 22.66
N VAL A 609 49.62 -2.06 21.70
CA VAL A 609 49.89 -3.42 21.30
C VAL A 609 51.06 -3.98 22.08
N THR A 610 50.83 -5.08 22.82
CA THR A 610 51.91 -5.84 23.46
C THR A 610 52.60 -6.71 22.42
N ILE A 611 53.88 -6.46 22.16
CA ILE A 611 54.69 -7.21 21.19
C ILE A 611 55.58 -8.21 21.88
N ALA A 612 55.60 -9.45 21.39
CA ALA A 612 56.54 -10.45 21.78
C ALA A 612 57.97 -10.02 21.38
N GLN A 613 58.96 -10.28 22.25
CA GLN A 613 60.35 -9.87 22.05
C GLN A 613 61.27 -11.02 21.57
N ASP A 614 60.73 -12.21 21.39
CA ASP A 614 61.43 -13.43 21.03
C ASP A 614 61.97 -13.42 19.59
N ASN A 615 61.47 -12.56 18.74
CA ASN A 615 61.93 -12.34 17.37
C ASN A 615 62.96 -11.22 17.22
N VAL A 616 63.47 -10.65 18.33
CA VAL A 616 64.57 -9.66 18.33
C VAL A 616 65.86 -10.37 18.45
N HIS A 617 66.66 -10.22 17.44
CA HIS A 617 67.96 -10.90 17.36
C HIS A 617 69.12 -9.93 17.35
N TYR A 618 70.20 -10.31 18.01
CA TYR A 618 71.39 -9.51 18.25
C TYR A 618 72.57 -10.09 17.53
N LEU A 619 73.34 -9.26 16.86
CA LEU A 619 74.60 -9.61 16.19
C LEU A 619 75.70 -8.65 16.63
N TYR A 620 76.79 -9.21 17.10
CA TYR A 620 77.91 -8.45 17.57
C TYR A 620 79.12 -8.65 16.64
N SER A 621 79.78 -7.57 16.28
CA SER A 621 81.04 -7.60 15.46
C SER A 621 81.97 -6.53 15.95
N GLY A 622 83.28 -6.70 15.67
CA GLY A 622 84.32 -5.76 16.07
C GLY A 622 85.71 -6.37 16.22
N PHE A 623 86.48 -5.73 17.05
CA PHE A 623 87.87 -6.16 17.32
C PHE A 623 88.13 -6.04 18.81
N THR A 624 88.79 -7.05 19.36
CA THR A 624 89.37 -6.95 20.70
C THR A 624 90.60 -5.98 20.70
N SER A 625 91.00 -5.53 21.85
CA SER A 625 92.19 -4.69 22.00
C SER A 625 93.43 -5.35 21.53
N LYS A 626 93.40 -6.69 21.33
CA LYS A 626 94.52 -7.51 20.76
C LYS A 626 94.35 -7.76 19.25
N TRP A 627 93.50 -6.99 18.54
CA TRP A 627 93.17 -7.09 17.12
C TRP A 627 92.55 -8.42 16.69
N LYS A 628 92.05 -9.22 17.63
CA LYS A 628 91.34 -10.43 17.27
C LYS A 628 89.96 -9.99 16.75
N ILE A 629 89.53 -10.48 15.56
CA ILE A 629 88.23 -10.19 14.92
C ILE A 629 87.18 -10.86 15.74
N TYR A 630 86.10 -10.07 16.00
CA TYR A 630 84.83 -10.51 16.58
C TYR A 630 83.76 -10.31 15.51
N SER A 631 83.40 -11.39 14.83
CA SER A 631 82.61 -11.30 13.62
C SER A 631 81.23 -11.91 13.81
N SER A 632 80.20 -11.11 13.62
CA SER A 632 78.75 -11.45 13.50
C SER A 632 78.28 -12.60 14.41
N THR A 633 78.72 -12.59 15.66
CA THR A 633 78.29 -13.58 16.67
C THR A 633 77.09 -13.10 17.44
N THR A 634 76.21 -13.99 17.89
CA THR A 634 75.02 -13.72 18.75
C THR A 634 75.42 -13.59 20.23
N THR A 635 76.69 -13.97 20.59
CA THR A 635 77.21 -13.87 21.94
C THR A 635 77.71 -12.46 22.22
N PRO A 636 77.28 -11.77 23.29
CA PRO A 636 77.82 -10.45 23.65
C PRO A 636 79.31 -10.49 23.93
N PRO A 637 80.13 -9.49 23.48
CA PRO A 637 81.58 -9.43 23.79
C PRO A 637 81.80 -9.00 25.25
N THR A 638 82.82 -9.61 25.90
CA THR A 638 83.21 -9.30 27.26
C THR A 638 84.68 -8.85 27.37
N GLU A 639 85.44 -9.02 26.31
CA GLU A 639 86.84 -8.62 26.30
C GLU A 639 87.02 -7.13 25.92
N PRO A 640 88.06 -6.44 26.43
CA PRO A 640 88.33 -5.08 25.97
C PRO A 640 88.50 -5.00 24.46
N GLY A 641 87.84 -3.98 23.83
CA GLY A 641 87.83 -3.85 22.37
C GLY A 641 86.81 -2.78 21.87
N SER A 642 86.66 -2.70 20.55
CA SER A 642 85.76 -1.87 19.87
C SER A 642 84.74 -2.72 19.10
N TYR A 643 83.44 -2.52 19.34
CA TYR A 643 82.43 -3.40 18.88
C TYR A 643 81.26 -2.60 18.30
N VAL A 644 80.48 -3.27 17.45
CA VAL A 644 79.16 -2.79 16.94
C VAL A 644 78.13 -3.86 17.25
N MET A 645 77.08 -3.46 17.88
CA MET A 645 75.84 -4.26 18.05
C MET A 645 74.87 -3.91 16.94
N THR A 646 74.40 -4.88 16.22
CA THR A 646 73.30 -4.78 15.26
C THR A 646 72.14 -5.57 15.80
N VAL A 647 70.95 -4.94 15.83
CA VAL A 647 69.76 -5.58 16.26
C VAL A 647 68.81 -5.66 15.05
N VAL A 648 68.23 -6.82 14.83
CA VAL A 648 67.35 -7.14 13.73
C VAL A 648 66.08 -7.86 14.27
N THR A 649 64.99 -7.75 13.57
CA THR A 649 63.83 -8.61 13.79
C THR A 649 63.80 -9.71 12.73
N LEU A 650 63.62 -10.96 13.14
CA LEU A 650 63.52 -12.12 12.24
C LEU A 650 62.29 -12.95 12.62
N GLY A 651 61.37 -13.15 11.68
CA GLY A 651 60.10 -13.82 11.95
C GLY A 651 59.12 -12.96 12.77
N GLY A 652 58.09 -13.60 13.31
CA GLY A 652 57.03 -12.92 14.07
C GLY A 652 56.09 -12.10 13.21
N ASP A 653 55.29 -11.27 13.85
CA ASP A 653 54.25 -10.47 13.20
C ASP A 653 54.65 -9.02 12.93
N TYR A 654 55.78 -8.61 13.50
CA TYR A 654 56.27 -7.24 13.46
C TYR A 654 57.72 -7.17 12.95
N GLN A 655 57.99 -6.30 12.02
CA GLN A 655 59.30 -6.05 11.45
C GLN A 655 59.71 -4.60 11.65
N ALA A 656 60.85 -4.38 12.29
CA ALA A 656 61.46 -3.06 12.44
C ALA A 656 62.73 -2.95 11.56
N ALA A 657 63.04 -1.70 11.20
CA ALA A 657 64.31 -1.42 10.56
C ALA A 657 65.47 -1.79 11.52
N PRO A 658 66.55 -2.44 11.04
CA PRO A 658 67.72 -2.77 11.84
C PRO A 658 68.32 -1.52 12.48
N ILE A 659 68.71 -1.63 13.73
CA ILE A 659 69.46 -0.57 14.43
C ILE A 659 70.85 -1.02 14.77
N LYS A 660 71.80 -0.10 14.72
CA LYS A 660 73.22 -0.35 15.00
C LYS A 660 73.76 0.63 16.04
N ARG A 661 74.57 0.14 16.92
CA ARG A 661 75.27 0.98 17.90
C ARG A 661 76.71 0.51 18.12
N GLY A 662 77.65 1.46 17.93
CA GLY A 662 79.02 1.22 18.28
C GLY A 662 79.31 1.44 19.76
N PHE A 663 80.15 0.63 20.38
CA PHE A 663 80.56 0.77 21.77
C PHE A 663 81.98 0.26 21.99
N LYS A 664 82.57 0.65 23.08
CA LYS A 664 83.94 0.18 23.50
C LYS A 664 83.87 -0.50 24.85
N ILE A 665 84.55 -1.61 24.99
CA ILE A 665 84.82 -2.24 26.27
C ILE A 665 86.28 -1.86 26.63
N THR A 666 86.42 -1.22 27.80
CA THR A 666 87.70 -0.81 28.34
C THR A 666 88.23 -1.87 29.34
N LYS A 667 89.48 -1.84 29.64
CA LYS A 667 90.06 -2.70 30.67
C LYS A 667 89.44 -2.47 32.04
#